data_1898e36e01c5e6590ee14a08cfe38643
#
_entry.id   1898e36e01c5e6590ee14a08cfe38643
#
_cell.length_a   1.000
_cell.length_b   1.000
_cell.length_c   1.000
_cell.angle_alpha   90.00
_cell.angle_beta   90.00
_cell.angle_gamma   90.00
#
_symmetry.space_group_name_H-M   'P 1'
#
loop_
_entity.id
_entity.type
_entity.pdbx_description
1 polymer ?
#
loop_
_entity_poly.entity_id
_entity_poly.type
_entity_poly.pdbx_seq_one_letter_code
_entity_poly.pdbx_strand_id
1 'polypeptide(L)'
;MPDVLSNDLLQKMDAYWRAANYLSVGQIYLQDNPLLDQKLQLDHIKPRLLGHWGTTPGLNLLYVHLNRLITEHDLDMIYITGPGHGGPGLVANAYLEGTYTERYPAIERSRNGMQRLFRQFSWPHGVPSHVSPETPGSIHEGGELGYSLAHAYGAAFDNPNLIVACVVGDGEAETGALATSWHSNKFLNPARDGAVLPILHLNGFKIANPTVLARITPQELTDLMRGYGYEPHFVEGDDPAVVHQTLAATLERVLGEIRAIQDKARNHGDTERPRWPMIVMRTPKGWTGPKQVDGKPVEGTWRAHQVPIADFKNPEHLTLLEDWMRSYRPDELFDATGKLRDELQALAPTGRRRMSANPHANGGELLEPLSLPDFHDYAVTLTGPGALKAEATRVLGTFLRDVMKNSLESENFRLFGPDETASNRLDAVLQVSPKEWMAAIEDVDVDLSPDGRVMEVLSEHLCQGWLEGYLLTGRHGFFSCYEAFIHIIDSMFNQHAKWLKACATIPWRKPIASLNYLLTSHVWRQDHNGFSHQDPGFIDHVANKKSNVVRIYLPPDANCLLSVADHCLRSRNYVNLIVAGKQPEWQWLDIDAAVRHCTTGAGIWHWASDEGEPDVVMACAGDVPTVETLAAVTLLRQYVPDIKIRVVNVVDLMVLQPSSEHPHGLDDRRFDELFTTD
;
A
#
# COMPACT_ATOMS: atom_id res chain seq x y z
N MET A 1 -37.56 -6.31 4.86
CA MET A 1 -37.32 -4.85 4.67
C MET A 1 -38.13 -4.44 3.45
N PRO A 2 -38.61 -3.20 3.32
CA PRO A 2 -39.19 -2.77 2.05
C PRO A 2 -38.16 -2.88 0.93
N ASP A 3 -38.64 -3.18 -0.29
CA ASP A 3 -37.78 -3.26 -1.47
C ASP A 3 -37.18 -1.87 -1.77
N VAL A 4 -35.87 -1.76 -1.66
CA VAL A 4 -35.12 -0.52 -1.95
C VAL A 4 -34.95 -0.34 -3.45
N LEU A 5 -34.74 -1.43 -4.19
CA LEU A 5 -34.60 -1.41 -5.65
C LEU A 5 -35.97 -1.64 -6.30
N SER A 6 -36.35 -0.75 -7.22
CA SER A 6 -37.46 -1.03 -8.14
C SER A 6 -37.14 -2.26 -9.00
N ASN A 7 -38.16 -2.93 -9.53
CA ASN A 7 -37.93 -4.09 -10.42
C ASN A 7 -37.07 -3.74 -11.64
N ASP A 8 -37.25 -2.56 -12.24
CA ASP A 8 -36.43 -2.10 -13.37
C ASP A 8 -34.97 -1.90 -12.98
N LEU A 9 -34.72 -1.23 -11.85
CA LEU A 9 -33.35 -1.03 -11.35
C LEU A 9 -32.67 -2.35 -10.95
N LEU A 10 -33.40 -3.25 -10.28
CA LEU A 10 -32.92 -4.57 -9.94
C LEU A 10 -32.46 -5.36 -11.19
N GLN A 11 -33.28 -5.37 -12.24
CA GLN A 11 -32.95 -6.05 -13.49
C GLN A 11 -31.71 -5.43 -14.17
N LYS A 12 -31.58 -4.11 -14.18
CA LYS A 12 -30.42 -3.41 -14.74
C LYS A 12 -29.15 -3.69 -13.92
N MET A 13 -29.23 -3.68 -12.59
CA MET A 13 -28.09 -4.00 -11.72
C MET A 13 -27.64 -5.46 -11.87
N ASP A 14 -28.58 -6.41 -11.96
CA ASP A 14 -28.27 -7.80 -12.27
C ASP A 14 -27.60 -7.93 -13.65
N ALA A 15 -28.10 -7.22 -14.66
CA ALA A 15 -27.49 -7.21 -15.97
C ALA A 15 -26.06 -6.64 -15.97
N TYR A 16 -25.81 -5.55 -15.23
CA TYR A 16 -24.45 -5.00 -15.07
C TYR A 16 -23.53 -5.98 -14.35
N TRP A 17 -23.99 -6.63 -13.28
CA TRP A 17 -23.24 -7.67 -12.59
C TRP A 17 -22.92 -8.85 -13.50
N ARG A 18 -23.88 -9.32 -14.31
CA ARG A 18 -23.66 -10.34 -15.34
C ARG A 18 -22.63 -9.90 -16.37
N ALA A 19 -22.61 -8.63 -16.78
CA ALA A 19 -21.63 -8.10 -17.71
C ALA A 19 -20.20 -8.13 -17.09
N ALA A 20 -20.06 -7.72 -15.84
CA ALA A 20 -18.78 -7.78 -15.13
C ALA A 20 -18.29 -9.24 -14.97
N ASN A 21 -19.20 -10.17 -14.65
CA ASN A 21 -18.89 -11.60 -14.55
C ASN A 21 -18.48 -12.19 -15.91
N TYR A 22 -19.22 -11.86 -16.98
CA TYR A 22 -18.89 -12.28 -18.34
C TYR A 22 -17.49 -11.83 -18.77
N LEU A 23 -17.17 -10.55 -18.55
CA LEU A 23 -15.85 -10.01 -18.86
C LEU A 23 -14.76 -10.66 -18.01
N SER A 24 -15.06 -10.99 -16.76
CA SER A 24 -14.11 -11.67 -15.86
C SER A 24 -13.80 -13.08 -16.34
N VAL A 25 -14.81 -13.85 -16.75
CA VAL A 25 -14.62 -15.19 -17.32
C VAL A 25 -13.87 -15.11 -18.65
N GLY A 26 -14.24 -14.17 -19.53
CA GLY A 26 -13.55 -13.94 -20.80
C GLY A 26 -12.06 -13.64 -20.61
N GLN A 27 -11.69 -12.82 -19.63
CA GLN A 27 -10.29 -12.53 -19.28
C GLN A 27 -9.51 -13.79 -18.86
N ILE A 28 -10.15 -14.73 -18.16
CA ILE A 28 -9.50 -15.95 -17.71
C ILE A 28 -9.29 -16.91 -18.89
N TYR A 29 -10.30 -17.05 -19.78
CA TYR A 29 -10.36 -18.14 -20.73
C TYR A 29 -10.09 -17.75 -22.18
N LEU A 30 -10.61 -16.61 -22.65
CA LEU A 30 -10.69 -16.34 -24.09
C LEU A 30 -9.52 -15.53 -24.63
N GLN A 31 -9.06 -15.90 -25.82
CA GLN A 31 -8.20 -15.07 -26.66
C GLN A 31 -8.90 -14.59 -27.93
N ASP A 32 -10.04 -15.19 -28.30
CA ASP A 32 -10.85 -14.80 -29.46
C ASP A 32 -12.34 -15.04 -29.20
N ASN A 33 -13.22 -14.64 -30.15
CA ASN A 33 -14.67 -14.80 -30.09
C ASN A 33 -15.30 -14.15 -28.84
N PRO A 34 -15.01 -12.85 -28.55
CA PRO A 34 -15.34 -12.21 -27.28
C PRO A 34 -16.85 -12.05 -27.02
N LEU A 35 -17.72 -12.17 -28.03
CA LEU A 35 -19.19 -12.10 -27.90
C LEU A 35 -19.89 -13.45 -28.14
N LEU A 36 -19.15 -14.54 -28.30
CA LEU A 36 -19.70 -15.89 -28.62
C LEU A 36 -20.57 -15.92 -29.88
N ASP A 37 -20.21 -15.15 -30.91
CA ASP A 37 -20.92 -15.13 -32.19
C ASP A 37 -20.84 -16.49 -32.91
N GLN A 38 -19.82 -17.24 -32.62
CA GLN A 38 -19.61 -18.60 -33.14
C GLN A 38 -19.58 -19.56 -31.93
N LYS A 39 -19.83 -20.82 -32.21
CA LYS A 39 -19.59 -21.90 -31.22
C LYS A 39 -18.13 -21.87 -30.80
N LEU A 40 -17.87 -22.03 -29.49
CA LEU A 40 -16.51 -22.08 -29.00
C LEU A 40 -15.70 -23.19 -29.63
N GLN A 41 -14.47 -22.84 -29.99
CA GLN A 41 -13.47 -23.75 -30.53
C GLN A 41 -12.19 -23.66 -29.69
N LEU A 42 -11.33 -24.67 -29.79
CA LEU A 42 -10.12 -24.71 -28.93
C LEU A 42 -9.17 -23.55 -29.21
N ASP A 43 -9.11 -23.04 -30.42
CA ASP A 43 -8.31 -21.88 -30.82
C ASP A 43 -8.83 -20.54 -30.26
N HIS A 44 -10.07 -20.52 -29.81
CA HIS A 44 -10.60 -19.35 -29.05
C HIS A 44 -10.09 -19.30 -27.59
N ILE A 45 -9.58 -20.43 -27.08
CA ILE A 45 -9.13 -20.56 -25.69
C ILE A 45 -7.65 -20.21 -25.58
N LYS A 46 -7.27 -19.53 -24.51
CA LYS A 46 -5.87 -19.24 -24.21
C LYS A 46 -5.07 -20.54 -24.02
N PRO A 47 -3.84 -20.62 -24.53
CA PRO A 47 -2.99 -21.80 -24.34
C PRO A 47 -2.54 -21.99 -22.90
N ARG A 48 -2.59 -20.91 -22.08
CA ARG A 48 -2.32 -20.90 -20.65
C ARG A 48 -3.44 -20.19 -19.93
N LEU A 49 -4.15 -20.91 -19.08
CA LEU A 49 -5.22 -20.37 -18.25
C LEU A 49 -4.65 -19.91 -16.92
N LEU A 50 -4.90 -18.67 -16.56
CA LEU A 50 -4.51 -18.10 -15.27
C LEU A 50 -5.53 -17.03 -14.84
N GLY A 51 -5.99 -17.14 -13.61
CA GLY A 51 -6.96 -16.24 -13.00
C GLY A 51 -7.70 -16.94 -11.87
N HIS A 52 -8.50 -16.20 -11.14
CA HIS A 52 -9.23 -16.72 -9.99
C HIS A 52 -10.70 -16.31 -10.09
N TRP A 53 -11.55 -17.30 -10.24
CA TRP A 53 -12.99 -17.07 -10.32
C TRP A 53 -13.66 -16.95 -8.96
N GLY A 54 -13.19 -17.70 -7.96
CA GLY A 54 -13.88 -17.98 -6.71
C GLY A 54 -14.42 -16.77 -5.95
N THR A 55 -13.67 -15.68 -5.86
CA THR A 55 -14.08 -14.45 -5.17
C THR A 55 -14.69 -13.40 -6.12
N THR A 56 -14.43 -13.51 -7.43
CA THR A 56 -14.74 -12.51 -8.43
C THR A 56 -16.22 -12.12 -8.49
N PRO A 57 -17.19 -13.07 -8.45
CA PRO A 57 -18.61 -12.69 -8.51
C PRO A 57 -19.09 -11.81 -7.36
N GLY A 58 -18.61 -12.09 -6.15
CA GLY A 58 -18.93 -11.26 -4.98
C GLY A 58 -18.31 -9.87 -5.07
N LEU A 59 -17.06 -9.76 -5.56
CA LEU A 59 -16.42 -8.47 -5.82
C LEU A 59 -17.19 -7.65 -6.85
N ASN A 60 -17.63 -8.26 -7.94
CA ASN A 60 -18.42 -7.61 -8.98
C ASN A 60 -19.79 -7.15 -8.45
N LEU A 61 -20.44 -7.96 -7.61
CA LEU A 61 -21.71 -7.58 -6.97
C LEU A 61 -21.55 -6.33 -6.10
N LEU A 62 -20.53 -6.33 -5.25
CA LEU A 62 -20.24 -5.18 -4.40
C LEU A 62 -19.96 -3.93 -5.24
N TYR A 63 -19.18 -4.07 -6.30
CA TYR A 63 -18.82 -2.93 -7.14
C TYR A 63 -20.03 -2.24 -7.79
N VAL A 64 -20.98 -2.99 -8.36
CA VAL A 64 -22.18 -2.41 -8.97
C VAL A 64 -23.09 -1.73 -7.92
N HIS A 65 -23.18 -2.28 -6.72
CA HIS A 65 -23.95 -1.67 -5.64
C HIS A 65 -23.31 -0.39 -5.11
N LEU A 66 -21.98 -0.36 -5.01
CA LEU A 66 -21.24 0.86 -4.64
C LEU A 66 -21.37 1.93 -5.72
N ASN A 67 -21.34 1.57 -7.01
CA ASN A 67 -21.63 2.50 -8.11
C ASN A 67 -23.01 3.15 -7.96
N ARG A 68 -24.05 2.36 -7.64
CA ARG A 68 -25.39 2.88 -7.35
C ARG A 68 -25.35 3.90 -6.21
N LEU A 69 -24.75 3.51 -5.09
CA LEU A 69 -24.67 4.35 -3.88
C LEU A 69 -23.93 5.66 -4.16
N ILE A 70 -22.82 5.62 -4.91
CA ILE A 70 -22.07 6.80 -5.33
C ILE A 70 -22.95 7.72 -6.17
N THR A 71 -23.68 7.17 -7.14
CA THR A 71 -24.53 7.95 -8.06
C THR A 71 -25.71 8.60 -7.33
N GLU A 72 -26.38 7.88 -6.43
CA GLU A 72 -27.55 8.37 -5.70
C GLU A 72 -27.19 9.43 -4.65
N HIS A 73 -25.99 9.34 -4.05
CA HIS A 73 -25.58 10.18 -2.92
C HIS A 73 -24.39 11.10 -3.19
N ASP A 74 -23.89 11.17 -4.43
CA ASP A 74 -22.71 11.95 -4.87
C ASP A 74 -21.46 11.70 -3.99
N LEU A 75 -21.16 10.44 -3.71
CA LEU A 75 -20.07 10.06 -2.80
C LEU A 75 -18.70 10.16 -3.45
N ASP A 76 -17.70 10.44 -2.62
CA ASP A 76 -16.29 10.27 -2.94
C ASP A 76 -15.82 8.92 -2.36
N MET A 77 -15.55 7.96 -3.21
CA MET A 77 -15.29 6.58 -2.77
C MET A 77 -14.17 5.93 -3.59
N ILE A 78 -13.35 5.12 -2.91
CA ILE A 78 -12.41 4.18 -3.53
C ILE A 78 -12.71 2.76 -3.08
N TYR A 79 -12.27 1.79 -3.90
CA TYR A 79 -12.52 0.36 -3.69
C TYR A 79 -11.21 -0.39 -3.51
N ILE A 80 -11.01 -1.01 -2.34
CA ILE A 80 -9.85 -1.84 -2.05
C ILE A 80 -10.26 -3.30 -2.11
N THR A 81 -9.57 -4.05 -2.94
CA THR A 81 -9.78 -5.49 -3.13
C THR A 81 -8.72 -6.27 -2.34
N GLY A 82 -9.04 -6.63 -1.11
CA GLY A 82 -8.18 -7.44 -0.25
C GLY A 82 -7.91 -8.83 -0.82
N PRO A 83 -8.93 -9.61 -1.26
CA PRO A 83 -8.67 -10.83 -2.02
C PRO A 83 -8.16 -10.50 -3.42
N GLY A 84 -6.92 -10.01 -3.50
CA GLY A 84 -6.31 -9.43 -4.71
C GLY A 84 -6.25 -10.35 -5.92
N HIS A 85 -6.38 -11.67 -5.70
CA HIS A 85 -6.57 -12.64 -6.78
C HIS A 85 -7.88 -12.45 -7.55
N GLY A 86 -8.84 -11.67 -7.04
CA GLY A 86 -10.04 -11.22 -7.77
C GLY A 86 -9.77 -10.13 -8.83
N GLY A 87 -8.54 -9.96 -9.28
CA GLY A 87 -8.14 -8.99 -10.31
C GLY A 87 -9.00 -8.95 -11.57
N PRO A 88 -9.52 -10.08 -12.11
CA PRO A 88 -10.42 -10.04 -13.26
C PRO A 88 -11.65 -9.16 -13.04
N GLY A 89 -12.20 -9.15 -11.82
CA GLY A 89 -13.37 -8.33 -11.47
C GLY A 89 -13.05 -6.84 -11.47
N LEU A 90 -11.93 -6.42 -10.89
CA LEU A 90 -11.55 -5.01 -10.88
C LEU A 90 -11.28 -4.48 -12.29
N VAL A 91 -10.55 -5.25 -13.11
CA VAL A 91 -10.30 -4.91 -14.53
C VAL A 91 -11.62 -4.81 -15.31
N ALA A 92 -12.54 -5.78 -15.12
CA ALA A 92 -13.85 -5.77 -15.77
C ALA A 92 -14.65 -4.51 -15.42
N ASN A 93 -14.72 -4.15 -14.16
CA ASN A 93 -15.47 -2.97 -13.71
C ASN A 93 -14.83 -1.66 -14.19
N ALA A 94 -13.51 -1.51 -14.13
CA ALA A 94 -12.80 -0.35 -14.67
C ALA A 94 -13.02 -0.21 -16.19
N TYR A 95 -13.13 -1.32 -16.93
CA TYR A 95 -13.48 -1.31 -18.35
C TYR A 95 -14.93 -0.91 -18.59
N LEU A 96 -15.88 -1.44 -17.83
CA LEU A 96 -17.31 -1.07 -17.93
C LEU A 96 -17.54 0.42 -17.60
N GLU A 97 -16.85 0.96 -16.58
CA GLU A 97 -16.90 2.39 -16.25
C GLU A 97 -16.28 3.28 -17.35
N GLY A 98 -15.42 2.72 -18.19
CA GLY A 98 -14.71 3.42 -19.25
C GLY A 98 -13.34 3.96 -18.88
N THR A 99 -12.96 3.98 -17.60
CA THR A 99 -11.65 4.46 -17.15
C THR A 99 -10.50 3.62 -17.72
N TYR A 100 -10.70 2.30 -17.86
CA TYR A 100 -9.68 1.44 -18.46
C TYR A 100 -9.34 1.87 -19.89
N THR A 101 -10.35 2.16 -20.72
CA THR A 101 -10.18 2.67 -22.07
C THR A 101 -9.53 4.07 -22.11
N GLU A 102 -9.89 4.95 -21.17
CA GLU A 102 -9.25 6.27 -21.05
C GLU A 102 -7.76 6.18 -20.77
N ARG A 103 -7.34 5.21 -19.94
CA ARG A 103 -5.93 4.97 -19.60
C ARG A 103 -5.18 4.17 -20.66
N TYR A 104 -5.89 3.27 -21.35
CA TYR A 104 -5.37 2.39 -22.39
C TYR A 104 -6.21 2.48 -23.66
N PRO A 105 -6.06 3.52 -24.49
CA PRO A 105 -6.92 3.77 -25.65
C PRO A 105 -6.96 2.64 -26.69
N ALA A 106 -5.93 1.79 -26.73
CA ALA A 106 -5.93 0.61 -27.61
C ALA A 106 -6.95 -0.46 -27.18
N ILE A 107 -7.47 -0.39 -25.94
CA ILE A 107 -8.51 -1.27 -25.41
C ILE A 107 -9.82 -0.49 -25.33
N GLU A 108 -10.36 -0.20 -26.48
CA GLU A 108 -11.63 0.55 -26.63
C GLU A 108 -12.85 -0.30 -26.21
N ARG A 109 -13.96 0.37 -25.89
CA ARG A 109 -15.23 -0.32 -25.58
C ARG A 109 -15.90 -0.76 -26.89
N SER A 110 -15.36 -1.81 -27.47
CA SER A 110 -15.76 -2.42 -28.72
C SER A 110 -15.42 -3.91 -28.71
N ARG A 111 -15.91 -4.67 -29.71
CA ARG A 111 -15.55 -6.08 -29.89
C ARG A 111 -14.03 -6.29 -29.93
N ASN A 112 -13.32 -5.47 -30.70
CA ASN A 112 -11.87 -5.58 -30.80
C ASN A 112 -11.17 -5.21 -29.48
N GLY A 113 -11.66 -4.17 -28.79
CA GLY A 113 -11.14 -3.80 -27.48
C GLY A 113 -11.41 -4.85 -26.42
N MET A 114 -12.59 -5.48 -26.42
CA MET A 114 -12.91 -6.61 -25.53
C MET A 114 -12.00 -7.82 -25.81
N GLN A 115 -11.73 -8.14 -27.07
CA GLN A 115 -10.79 -9.18 -27.43
C GLN A 115 -9.37 -8.88 -26.93
N ARG A 116 -8.92 -7.64 -27.06
CA ARG A 116 -7.62 -7.20 -26.52
C ARG A 116 -7.60 -7.25 -24.98
N LEU A 117 -8.69 -6.85 -24.32
CA LEU A 117 -8.84 -6.95 -22.87
C LEU A 117 -8.67 -8.41 -22.41
N PHE A 118 -9.30 -9.35 -23.08
CA PHE A 118 -9.19 -10.76 -22.74
C PHE A 118 -7.78 -11.29 -23.00
N ARG A 119 -7.18 -10.98 -24.15
CA ARG A 119 -5.83 -11.46 -24.52
C ARG A 119 -4.75 -11.00 -23.54
N GLN A 120 -4.79 -9.72 -23.13
CA GLN A 120 -3.73 -9.14 -22.29
C GLN A 120 -3.74 -9.63 -20.85
N PHE A 121 -4.88 -10.11 -20.34
CA PHE A 121 -4.99 -10.56 -18.97
C PHE A 121 -4.10 -11.78 -18.72
N SER A 122 -3.23 -11.67 -17.71
CA SER A 122 -2.22 -12.68 -17.37
C SER A 122 -1.28 -13.07 -18.53
N TRP A 123 -1.01 -12.12 -19.42
CA TRP A 123 -0.11 -12.31 -20.56
C TRP A 123 1.11 -11.39 -20.42
N PRO A 124 2.30 -11.77 -20.96
CA PRO A 124 3.46 -10.89 -20.97
C PRO A 124 3.12 -9.50 -21.53
N HIS A 125 3.56 -8.46 -20.86
CA HIS A 125 3.27 -7.04 -21.16
C HIS A 125 1.78 -6.63 -21.05
N GLY A 126 0.95 -7.47 -20.48
CA GLY A 126 -0.45 -7.18 -20.16
C GLY A 126 -0.63 -6.91 -18.66
N VAL A 127 -1.89 -6.98 -18.21
CA VAL A 127 -2.24 -6.80 -16.80
C VAL A 127 -2.04 -8.13 -16.04
N PRO A 128 -1.45 -8.11 -14.84
CA PRO A 128 -1.33 -9.31 -13.99
C PRO A 128 -2.69 -9.90 -13.58
N SER A 129 -2.69 -11.17 -13.16
CA SER A 129 -3.90 -11.87 -12.69
C SER A 129 -4.42 -11.36 -11.35
N HIS A 130 -3.57 -10.71 -10.56
CA HIS A 130 -3.90 -10.08 -9.28
C HIS A 130 -4.03 -8.59 -9.46
N VAL A 131 -4.72 -7.95 -8.52
CA VAL A 131 -4.83 -6.49 -8.47
C VAL A 131 -3.45 -5.86 -8.41
N SER A 132 -3.21 -4.86 -9.25
CA SER A 132 -1.88 -4.29 -9.49
C SER A 132 -1.97 -2.82 -9.93
N PRO A 133 -0.84 -2.09 -9.95
CA PRO A 133 -0.80 -0.69 -10.38
C PRO A 133 -1.33 -0.42 -11.78
N GLU A 134 -1.27 -1.41 -12.68
CA GLU A 134 -1.74 -1.31 -14.07
C GLU A 134 -3.27 -1.15 -14.15
N THR A 135 -3.99 -1.58 -13.09
CA THR A 135 -5.46 -1.44 -13.06
C THR A 135 -5.86 -0.10 -12.45
N PRO A 136 -6.57 0.78 -13.19
CA PRO A 136 -7.09 2.01 -12.63
C PRO A 136 -8.03 1.75 -11.44
N GLY A 137 -7.92 2.58 -10.40
CA GLY A 137 -8.73 2.46 -9.19
C GLY A 137 -8.10 1.65 -8.05
N SER A 138 -7.02 0.94 -8.29
CA SER A 138 -6.31 0.24 -7.22
C SER A 138 -5.26 1.12 -6.56
N ILE A 139 -5.19 1.08 -5.23
CA ILE A 139 -4.06 1.56 -4.41
C ILE A 139 -3.39 0.40 -3.68
N HIS A 140 -3.94 -0.81 -3.78
CA HIS A 140 -3.46 -2.01 -3.09
C HIS A 140 -2.93 -3.02 -4.11
N GLU A 141 -1.70 -3.49 -3.92
CA GLU A 141 -1.14 -4.61 -4.66
C GLU A 141 -1.62 -5.90 -4.01
N GLY A 142 -2.32 -6.73 -4.77
CA GLY A 142 -3.08 -7.85 -4.23
C GLY A 142 -2.35 -9.18 -4.23
N GLY A 143 -1.04 -9.23 -4.43
CA GLY A 143 -0.27 -10.47 -4.44
C GLY A 143 -0.11 -11.08 -3.05
N GLU A 144 0.10 -10.25 -2.04
CA GLU A 144 0.22 -10.67 -0.65
C GLU A 144 -1.03 -10.29 0.14
N LEU A 145 -1.53 -11.20 0.95
CA LEU A 145 -2.75 -11.00 1.75
C LEU A 145 -2.41 -10.44 3.13
N GLY A 146 -3.35 -9.65 3.68
CA GLY A 146 -3.31 -9.19 5.07
C GLY A 146 -3.16 -7.69 5.26
N TYR A 147 -2.96 -6.91 4.22
CA TYR A 147 -2.64 -5.48 4.34
C TYR A 147 -3.77 -4.54 3.88
N SER A 148 -4.81 -5.08 3.26
CA SER A 148 -5.88 -4.30 2.65
C SER A 148 -6.57 -3.36 3.63
N LEU A 149 -6.90 -3.84 4.83
CA LEU A 149 -7.61 -3.04 5.82
C LEU A 149 -6.73 -1.94 6.43
N ALA A 150 -5.44 -2.21 6.68
CA ALA A 150 -4.50 -1.19 7.13
C ALA A 150 -4.31 -0.10 6.06
N HIS A 151 -4.18 -0.48 4.77
CA HIS A 151 -4.14 0.48 3.65
C HIS A 151 -5.42 1.31 3.58
N ALA A 152 -6.59 0.71 3.82
CA ALA A 152 -7.86 1.43 3.82
C ALA A 152 -7.91 2.52 4.89
N TYR A 153 -7.44 2.22 6.11
CA TYR A 153 -7.37 3.22 7.18
C TYR A 153 -6.36 4.32 6.85
N GLY A 154 -5.17 3.96 6.37
CA GLY A 154 -4.18 4.94 5.90
C GLY A 154 -4.74 5.88 4.83
N ALA A 155 -5.52 5.34 3.89
CA ALA A 155 -6.19 6.12 2.85
C ALA A 155 -7.28 7.06 3.39
N ALA A 156 -7.93 6.70 4.49
CA ALA A 156 -8.99 7.49 5.10
C ALA A 156 -8.45 8.66 5.96
N PHE A 157 -7.24 8.54 6.50
CA PHE A 157 -6.65 9.61 7.33
C PHE A 157 -6.53 10.92 6.55
N ASP A 158 -6.98 12.01 7.16
CA ASP A 158 -6.96 13.37 6.61
C ASP A 158 -7.69 13.53 5.25
N ASN A 159 -8.60 12.61 4.93
CA ASN A 159 -9.44 12.67 3.73
C ASN A 159 -10.93 12.67 4.13
N PRO A 160 -11.46 13.76 4.73
CA PRO A 160 -12.74 13.78 5.46
C PRO A 160 -13.96 13.38 4.63
N ASN A 161 -13.92 13.57 3.32
CA ASN A 161 -15.04 13.25 2.43
C ASN A 161 -14.93 11.86 1.79
N LEU A 162 -13.80 11.18 1.97
CA LEU A 162 -13.53 9.89 1.34
C LEU A 162 -14.17 8.75 2.14
N ILE A 163 -14.87 7.87 1.45
CA ILE A 163 -15.27 6.56 1.97
C ILE A 163 -14.41 5.49 1.29
N VAL A 164 -13.69 4.72 2.08
CA VAL A 164 -12.87 3.61 1.58
C VAL A 164 -13.62 2.31 1.79
N ALA A 165 -14.21 1.77 0.72
CA ALA A 165 -14.82 0.45 0.74
C ALA A 165 -13.74 -0.61 0.62
N CYS A 166 -13.48 -1.34 1.69
CA CYS A 166 -12.43 -2.35 1.77
C CYS A 166 -13.03 -3.75 1.86
N VAL A 167 -12.88 -4.53 0.80
CA VAL A 167 -13.26 -5.95 0.84
C VAL A 167 -12.13 -6.74 1.47
N VAL A 168 -12.44 -7.41 2.57
CA VAL A 168 -11.55 -8.34 3.26
C VAL A 168 -11.96 -9.76 2.91
N GLY A 169 -11.05 -10.56 2.35
CA GLY A 169 -11.30 -11.98 2.12
C GLY A 169 -11.30 -12.75 3.45
N ASP A 170 -12.17 -13.77 3.56
CA ASP A 170 -12.23 -14.60 4.76
C ASP A 170 -10.95 -15.40 5.02
N GLY A 171 -10.22 -15.78 3.97
CA GLY A 171 -8.88 -16.36 4.09
C GLY A 171 -7.83 -15.32 4.48
N GLU A 172 -7.91 -14.09 3.96
CA GLU A 172 -7.07 -12.98 4.35
C GLU A 172 -7.23 -12.62 5.83
N ALA A 173 -8.47 -12.72 6.35
CA ALA A 173 -8.77 -12.45 7.75
C ALA A 173 -8.05 -13.38 8.75
N GLU A 174 -7.45 -14.49 8.28
CA GLU A 174 -6.62 -15.39 9.09
C GLU A 174 -5.16 -14.93 9.24
N THR A 175 -4.72 -13.94 8.46
CA THR A 175 -3.34 -13.44 8.54
C THR A 175 -3.14 -12.59 9.78
N GLY A 176 -1.93 -12.65 10.38
CA GLY A 176 -1.61 -11.86 11.58
C GLY A 176 -1.74 -10.36 11.35
N ALA A 177 -1.29 -9.86 10.21
CA ALA A 177 -1.37 -8.46 9.85
C ALA A 177 -2.82 -7.96 9.77
N LEU A 178 -3.73 -8.74 9.14
CA LEU A 178 -5.14 -8.33 9.07
C LEU A 178 -5.85 -8.45 10.42
N ALA A 179 -5.56 -9.49 11.20
CA ALA A 179 -6.14 -9.66 12.54
C ALA A 179 -5.86 -8.43 13.43
N THR A 180 -4.66 -7.85 13.32
CA THR A 180 -4.31 -6.61 14.03
C THR A 180 -4.99 -5.38 13.42
N SER A 181 -5.21 -5.37 12.11
CA SER A 181 -5.79 -4.23 11.39
C SER A 181 -7.20 -3.84 11.84
N TRP A 182 -7.97 -4.76 12.42
CA TRP A 182 -9.27 -4.47 13.03
C TRP A 182 -9.20 -3.43 14.16
N HIS A 183 -8.03 -3.22 14.77
CA HIS A 183 -7.83 -2.18 15.79
C HIS A 183 -7.72 -0.77 15.22
N SER A 184 -7.52 -0.58 13.93
CA SER A 184 -7.30 0.71 13.29
C SER A 184 -8.43 1.72 13.51
N ASN A 185 -9.65 1.26 13.78
CA ASN A 185 -10.79 2.13 14.09
C ASN A 185 -10.64 2.94 15.41
N LYS A 186 -9.62 2.63 16.24
CA LYS A 186 -9.27 3.40 17.45
C LYS A 186 -8.33 4.57 17.16
N PHE A 187 -7.97 4.74 15.88
CA PHE A 187 -7.06 5.78 15.39
C PHE A 187 -7.70 6.59 14.24
N LEU A 188 -9.00 6.43 14.02
CA LEU A 188 -9.75 7.15 12.99
C LEU A 188 -10.67 8.17 13.63
N ASN A 189 -10.35 9.47 13.48
CA ASN A 189 -11.15 10.55 14.02
C ASN A 189 -12.25 10.98 13.04
N PRO A 190 -13.53 10.72 13.32
CA PRO A 190 -14.63 11.06 12.40
C PRO A 190 -14.81 12.55 12.15
N ALA A 191 -14.18 13.41 12.96
CA ALA A 191 -14.26 14.87 12.78
C ALA A 191 -13.45 15.32 11.55
N ARG A 192 -12.28 14.72 11.30
CA ARG A 192 -11.35 15.16 10.24
C ARG A 192 -10.97 14.07 9.22
N ASP A 193 -11.10 12.80 9.61
CA ASP A 193 -10.78 11.68 8.72
C ASP A 193 -12.00 11.28 7.88
N GLY A 194 -11.74 10.50 6.86
CA GLY A 194 -12.78 9.83 6.09
C GLY A 194 -13.47 8.70 6.85
N ALA A 195 -14.05 7.77 6.14
CA ALA A 195 -14.62 6.57 6.71
C ALA A 195 -14.08 5.33 6.00
N VAL A 196 -13.86 4.26 6.75
CA VAL A 196 -13.60 2.93 6.19
C VAL A 196 -14.85 2.09 6.35
N LEU A 197 -15.31 1.47 5.26
CA LEU A 197 -16.36 0.46 5.26
C LEU A 197 -15.73 -0.91 5.02
N PRO A 198 -15.42 -1.69 6.08
CA PRO A 198 -14.95 -3.05 5.92
C PRO A 198 -16.10 -3.95 5.44
N ILE A 199 -15.83 -4.77 4.43
CA ILE A 199 -16.77 -5.77 3.91
C ILE A 199 -16.08 -7.12 3.97
N LEU A 200 -16.41 -7.93 4.96
CA LEU A 200 -15.90 -9.29 5.08
C LEU A 200 -16.64 -10.18 4.07
N HIS A 201 -15.95 -10.56 2.99
CA HIS A 201 -16.48 -11.48 1.98
C HIS A 201 -16.25 -12.93 2.43
N LEU A 202 -17.27 -13.50 3.05
CA LEU A 202 -17.26 -14.82 3.68
C LEU A 202 -17.75 -15.87 2.68
N ASN A 203 -16.88 -16.29 1.74
CA ASN A 203 -17.23 -17.31 0.75
C ASN A 203 -16.93 -18.74 1.19
N GLY A 204 -16.29 -18.92 2.35
CA GLY A 204 -16.16 -20.17 3.07
C GLY A 204 -14.90 -20.98 2.81
N PHE A 205 -14.10 -20.66 1.79
CA PHE A 205 -12.95 -21.50 1.42
C PHE A 205 -11.71 -20.66 0.99
N LYS A 206 -10.53 -21.16 1.34
CA LYS A 206 -9.23 -20.77 0.82
C LYS A 206 -8.91 -21.51 -0.50
N ILE A 207 -7.62 -21.75 -0.76
CA ILE A 207 -7.16 -22.49 -1.95
C ILE A 207 -7.65 -23.95 -1.92
N ALA A 208 -7.58 -24.60 -0.74
CA ALA A 208 -7.92 -26.02 -0.59
C ALA A 208 -8.76 -26.34 0.65
N ASN A 209 -8.81 -25.42 1.62
CA ASN A 209 -9.42 -25.64 2.95
C ASN A 209 -10.54 -24.63 3.24
N PRO A 210 -11.48 -24.96 4.14
CA PRO A 210 -12.41 -23.98 4.67
C PRO A 210 -11.67 -22.88 5.45
N THR A 211 -12.29 -21.71 5.56
CA THR A 211 -11.80 -20.61 6.39
C THR A 211 -12.31 -20.73 7.83
N VAL A 212 -11.55 -20.21 8.80
CA VAL A 212 -11.90 -20.26 10.22
C VAL A 212 -13.21 -19.51 10.47
N LEU A 213 -13.34 -18.29 9.95
CA LEU A 213 -14.53 -17.44 10.18
C LEU A 213 -15.81 -18.00 9.55
N ALA A 214 -15.70 -18.85 8.52
CA ALA A 214 -16.85 -19.54 7.94
C ALA A 214 -17.33 -20.74 8.76
N ARG A 215 -16.59 -21.17 9.77
CA ARG A 215 -16.87 -22.35 10.59
C ARG A 215 -17.25 -22.02 12.03
N ILE A 216 -17.23 -20.73 12.40
CA ILE A 216 -17.81 -20.27 13.67
C ILE A 216 -19.26 -19.85 13.45
N THR A 217 -20.03 -19.79 14.53
CA THR A 217 -21.45 -19.39 14.46
C THR A 217 -21.59 -17.90 14.11
N PRO A 218 -22.71 -17.46 13.51
CA PRO A 218 -22.98 -16.04 13.30
C PRO A 218 -22.91 -15.20 14.59
N GLN A 219 -23.28 -15.77 15.74
CA GLN A 219 -23.19 -15.09 17.03
C GLN A 219 -21.74 -14.88 17.46
N GLU A 220 -20.89 -15.91 17.37
CA GLU A 220 -19.46 -15.79 17.68
C GLU A 220 -18.78 -14.75 16.78
N LEU A 221 -19.10 -14.73 15.47
CA LEU A 221 -18.57 -13.74 14.56
C LEU A 221 -19.05 -12.33 14.92
N THR A 222 -20.33 -12.17 15.30
CA THR A 222 -20.88 -10.90 15.75
C THR A 222 -20.16 -10.39 16.99
N ASP A 223 -19.97 -11.26 17.99
CA ASP A 223 -19.32 -10.90 19.24
C ASP A 223 -17.84 -10.54 19.01
N LEU A 224 -17.15 -11.27 18.12
CA LEU A 224 -15.78 -10.96 17.72
C LEU A 224 -15.68 -9.56 17.11
N MET A 225 -16.53 -9.24 16.13
CA MET A 225 -16.47 -7.94 15.45
C MET A 225 -16.90 -6.79 16.36
N ARG A 226 -17.88 -7.02 17.24
CA ARG A 226 -18.24 -6.04 18.27
C ARG A 226 -17.12 -5.80 19.27
N GLY A 227 -16.36 -6.82 19.64
CA GLY A 227 -15.16 -6.69 20.46
C GLY A 227 -14.08 -5.81 19.80
N TYR A 228 -13.93 -5.90 18.49
CA TYR A 228 -13.08 -5.00 17.72
C TYR A 228 -13.63 -3.57 17.57
N GLY A 229 -14.90 -3.32 17.89
CA GLY A 229 -15.53 -1.99 17.82
C GLY A 229 -16.32 -1.74 16.53
N TYR A 230 -16.80 -2.81 15.89
CA TYR A 230 -17.67 -2.73 14.70
C TYR A 230 -19.10 -3.19 15.02
N GLU A 231 -20.07 -2.72 14.24
CA GLU A 231 -21.41 -3.27 14.18
C GLU A 231 -21.60 -4.05 12.87
N PRO A 232 -21.60 -5.39 12.90
CA PRO A 232 -21.69 -6.19 11.67
C PRO A 232 -23.13 -6.32 11.18
N HIS A 233 -23.34 -6.02 9.89
CA HIS A 233 -24.57 -6.23 9.16
C HIS A 233 -24.42 -7.40 8.19
N PHE A 234 -25.29 -8.40 8.27
CA PHE A 234 -25.20 -9.61 7.46
C PHE A 234 -25.99 -9.50 6.17
N VAL A 235 -25.38 -9.90 5.05
CA VAL A 235 -25.99 -10.10 3.73
C VAL A 235 -25.65 -11.53 3.31
N GLU A 236 -26.65 -12.41 3.26
CA GLU A 236 -26.45 -13.84 3.03
C GLU A 236 -27.40 -14.37 1.96
N GLY A 237 -26.93 -15.30 1.15
CA GLY A 237 -27.76 -16.02 0.17
C GLY A 237 -27.05 -16.37 -1.14
N ASP A 238 -27.80 -17.05 -1.99
CA ASP A 238 -27.39 -17.50 -3.33
C ASP A 238 -28.42 -17.18 -4.42
N ASP A 239 -29.59 -16.64 -4.03
CA ASP A 239 -30.57 -16.08 -4.97
C ASP A 239 -30.18 -14.63 -5.32
N PRO A 240 -29.83 -14.33 -6.59
CA PRO A 240 -29.40 -12.99 -7.00
C PRO A 240 -30.40 -11.88 -6.63
N ALA A 241 -31.69 -12.09 -6.87
CA ALA A 241 -32.67 -11.04 -6.64
C ALA A 241 -32.79 -10.69 -5.14
N VAL A 242 -32.77 -11.71 -4.27
CA VAL A 242 -32.80 -11.54 -2.82
C VAL A 242 -31.54 -10.85 -2.32
N VAL A 243 -30.36 -11.28 -2.81
CA VAL A 243 -29.08 -10.72 -2.36
C VAL A 243 -28.94 -9.27 -2.84
N HIS A 244 -29.34 -8.93 -4.08
CA HIS A 244 -29.37 -7.54 -4.55
C HIS A 244 -30.22 -6.63 -3.65
N GLN A 245 -31.45 -7.04 -3.31
CA GLN A 245 -32.33 -6.25 -2.44
C GLN A 245 -31.75 -6.07 -1.04
N THR A 246 -31.27 -7.18 -0.45
CA THR A 246 -30.72 -7.17 0.91
C THR A 246 -29.46 -6.31 0.98
N LEU A 247 -28.56 -6.44 0.00
CA LEU A 247 -27.33 -5.65 -0.06
C LEU A 247 -27.63 -4.15 -0.27
N ALA A 248 -28.57 -3.81 -1.15
CA ALA A 248 -28.99 -2.43 -1.34
C ALA A 248 -29.52 -1.81 -0.02
N ALA A 249 -30.42 -2.49 0.67
CA ALA A 249 -30.96 -2.03 1.95
C ALA A 249 -29.88 -1.90 3.04
N THR A 250 -28.94 -2.84 3.06
CA THR A 250 -27.83 -2.82 4.02
C THR A 250 -26.89 -1.65 3.77
N LEU A 251 -26.54 -1.37 2.52
CA LEU A 251 -25.67 -0.25 2.15
C LEU A 251 -26.29 1.11 2.48
N GLU A 252 -27.59 1.31 2.24
CA GLU A 252 -28.29 2.54 2.67
C GLU A 252 -28.20 2.74 4.18
N ARG A 253 -28.45 1.67 4.93
CA ARG A 253 -28.35 1.69 6.39
C ARG A 253 -26.95 2.05 6.85
N VAL A 254 -25.94 1.35 6.34
CA VAL A 254 -24.52 1.56 6.69
C VAL A 254 -24.07 2.98 6.34
N LEU A 255 -24.45 3.51 5.18
CA LEU A 255 -24.17 4.90 4.82
C LEU A 255 -24.82 5.88 5.80
N GLY A 256 -26.06 5.64 6.19
CA GLY A 256 -26.76 6.43 7.20
C GLY A 256 -26.03 6.42 8.54
N GLU A 257 -25.53 5.26 8.99
CA GLU A 257 -24.76 5.12 10.23
C GLU A 257 -23.40 5.87 10.13
N ILE A 258 -22.66 5.75 9.03
CA ILE A 258 -21.40 6.49 8.79
C ILE A 258 -21.66 8.01 8.86
N ARG A 259 -22.68 8.49 8.14
CA ARG A 259 -23.04 9.92 8.13
C ARG A 259 -23.44 10.42 9.53
N ALA A 260 -24.19 9.63 10.29
CA ALA A 260 -24.58 9.99 11.65
C ALA A 260 -23.37 10.10 12.59
N ILE A 261 -22.38 9.20 12.45
CA ILE A 261 -21.11 9.25 13.21
C ILE A 261 -20.34 10.55 12.87
N GLN A 262 -20.17 10.81 11.57
CA GLN A 262 -19.45 12.01 11.09
C GLN A 262 -20.17 13.30 11.46
N ASP A 263 -21.49 13.35 11.37
CA ASP A 263 -22.30 14.52 11.74
C ASP A 263 -22.16 14.84 13.24
N LYS A 264 -22.26 13.84 14.11
CA LYS A 264 -22.06 14.01 15.56
C LYS A 264 -20.69 14.59 15.88
N ALA A 265 -19.64 14.05 15.25
CA ALA A 265 -18.27 14.52 15.50
C ALA A 265 -18.06 15.95 14.96
N ARG A 266 -18.47 16.22 13.70
CA ARG A 266 -18.17 17.48 13.00
C ARG A 266 -19.06 18.64 13.43
N ASN A 267 -20.35 18.39 13.64
CA ASN A 267 -21.33 19.44 13.90
C ASN A 267 -21.73 19.54 15.37
N HIS A 268 -21.53 18.49 16.16
CA HIS A 268 -21.92 18.46 17.57
C HIS A 268 -20.74 18.27 18.54
N GLY A 269 -19.51 18.14 18.01
CA GLY A 269 -18.27 18.04 18.83
C GLY A 269 -18.20 16.76 19.67
N ASP A 270 -18.86 15.68 19.22
CA ASP A 270 -18.79 14.38 19.88
C ASP A 270 -17.40 13.76 19.67
N THR A 271 -16.70 13.54 20.77
CA THR A 271 -15.34 12.95 20.79
C THR A 271 -15.35 11.48 21.25
N GLU A 272 -16.53 10.91 21.52
CA GLU A 272 -16.63 9.51 21.88
C GLU A 272 -16.25 8.61 20.71
N ARG A 273 -15.54 7.52 21.01
CA ARG A 273 -15.19 6.53 19.99
C ARG A 273 -16.47 5.89 19.43
N PRO A 274 -16.74 6.03 18.14
CA PRO A 274 -17.92 5.43 17.55
C PRO A 274 -17.75 3.90 17.39
N ARG A 275 -18.86 3.20 17.30
CA ARG A 275 -18.91 1.84 16.77
C ARG A 275 -19.19 1.95 15.26
N TRP A 276 -18.17 1.69 14.45
CA TRP A 276 -18.28 1.78 13.01
C TRP A 276 -19.06 0.62 12.41
N PRO A 277 -19.94 0.83 11.42
CA PRO A 277 -20.59 -0.27 10.72
C PRO A 277 -19.61 -1.06 9.85
N MET A 278 -19.90 -2.36 9.67
CA MET A 278 -19.27 -3.22 8.68
C MET A 278 -20.27 -4.18 8.08
N ILE A 279 -19.94 -4.74 6.92
CA ILE A 279 -20.79 -5.76 6.26
C ILE A 279 -20.10 -7.12 6.34
N VAL A 280 -20.86 -8.16 6.66
CA VAL A 280 -20.49 -9.56 6.48
C VAL A 280 -21.30 -10.10 5.30
N MET A 281 -20.68 -10.28 4.15
CA MET A 281 -21.31 -10.78 2.94
C MET A 281 -21.00 -12.26 2.76
N ARG A 282 -22.00 -13.12 2.93
CA ARG A 282 -21.88 -14.57 2.79
C ARG A 282 -22.56 -15.05 1.51
N THR A 283 -21.77 -15.37 0.49
CA THR A 283 -22.20 -15.88 -0.80
C THR A 283 -21.37 -17.11 -1.20
N PRO A 284 -21.87 -17.99 -2.09
CA PRO A 284 -21.10 -19.16 -2.51
C PRO A 284 -19.79 -18.78 -3.20
N LYS A 285 -18.70 -19.47 -2.89
CA LYS A 285 -17.46 -19.34 -3.61
C LYS A 285 -17.66 -19.73 -5.07
N GLY A 286 -17.25 -18.85 -6.01
CA GLY A 286 -17.44 -19.07 -7.44
C GLY A 286 -18.89 -19.03 -7.91
N TRP A 287 -19.73 -18.26 -7.20
CA TRP A 287 -21.14 -18.04 -7.48
C TRP A 287 -21.38 -17.71 -8.97
N THR A 288 -22.47 -18.23 -9.52
CA THR A 288 -22.81 -18.16 -10.95
C THR A 288 -21.86 -18.91 -11.90
N GLY A 289 -20.91 -19.65 -11.35
CA GLY A 289 -20.03 -20.53 -12.12
C GLY A 289 -20.62 -21.92 -12.34
N PRO A 290 -19.82 -22.85 -12.91
CA PRO A 290 -20.24 -24.23 -13.08
C PRO A 290 -20.56 -24.88 -11.73
N LYS A 291 -21.73 -25.49 -11.60
CA LYS A 291 -22.11 -26.23 -10.39
C LYS A 291 -21.22 -27.46 -10.20
N GLN A 292 -20.88 -28.14 -11.29
CA GLN A 292 -20.02 -29.33 -11.29
C GLN A 292 -19.12 -29.37 -12.52
N VAL A 293 -17.94 -29.98 -12.37
CA VAL A 293 -17.02 -30.33 -13.46
C VAL A 293 -16.55 -31.77 -13.19
N ASP A 294 -16.63 -32.64 -14.17
CA ASP A 294 -16.30 -34.07 -14.05
C ASP A 294 -16.99 -34.77 -12.88
N GLY A 295 -18.27 -34.45 -12.66
CA GLY A 295 -19.09 -35.00 -11.58
C GLY A 295 -18.71 -34.49 -10.16
N LYS A 296 -17.76 -33.56 -10.02
CA LYS A 296 -17.34 -32.98 -8.75
C LYS A 296 -17.97 -31.61 -8.54
N PRO A 297 -18.50 -31.29 -7.35
CA PRO A 297 -19.02 -29.97 -7.06
C PRO A 297 -17.91 -28.92 -7.16
N VAL A 298 -18.20 -27.77 -7.78
CA VAL A 298 -17.28 -26.64 -7.97
C VAL A 298 -17.79 -25.41 -7.26
N GLU A 299 -18.93 -24.85 -7.67
CA GLU A 299 -19.52 -23.71 -6.96
C GLU A 299 -19.79 -24.06 -5.49
N GLY A 300 -19.52 -23.11 -4.60
CA GLY A 300 -19.65 -23.31 -3.14
C GLY A 300 -18.55 -24.17 -2.53
N THR A 301 -17.51 -24.50 -3.27
CA THR A 301 -16.36 -25.27 -2.78
C THR A 301 -15.03 -24.64 -3.14
N TRP A 302 -13.96 -25.13 -2.52
CA TRP A 302 -12.60 -24.70 -2.81
C TRP A 302 -12.19 -24.88 -4.31
N ARG A 303 -12.85 -25.80 -5.05
CA ARG A 303 -12.54 -26.05 -6.47
C ARG A 303 -12.83 -24.87 -7.38
N ALA A 304 -13.69 -23.95 -6.95
CA ALA A 304 -13.93 -22.68 -7.65
C ALA A 304 -12.83 -21.65 -7.45
N HIS A 305 -11.80 -21.91 -6.63
CA HIS A 305 -10.81 -20.89 -6.24
C HIS A 305 -10.09 -20.25 -7.42
N GLN A 306 -9.57 -21.07 -8.34
CA GLN A 306 -8.81 -20.61 -9.51
C GLN A 306 -9.64 -20.69 -10.79
N VAL A 307 -9.25 -21.58 -11.67
CA VAL A 307 -9.86 -21.83 -12.99
C VAL A 307 -10.77 -23.06 -12.89
N PRO A 308 -12.10 -22.90 -12.85
CA PRO A 308 -13.01 -24.01 -12.65
C PRO A 308 -12.93 -25.13 -13.71
N ILE A 309 -12.67 -24.76 -14.96
CA ILE A 309 -12.54 -25.67 -16.08
C ILE A 309 -11.12 -25.55 -16.64
N ALA A 310 -10.26 -26.53 -16.42
CA ALA A 310 -8.84 -26.44 -16.76
C ALA A 310 -8.38 -27.34 -17.92
N ASP A 311 -9.10 -28.43 -18.23
CA ASP A 311 -8.70 -29.43 -19.25
C ASP A 311 -9.56 -29.37 -20.50
N PHE A 312 -9.12 -28.64 -21.53
CA PHE A 312 -9.80 -28.54 -22.81
C PHE A 312 -9.40 -29.64 -23.80
N LYS A 313 -8.64 -30.68 -23.41
CA LYS A 313 -8.52 -31.90 -24.14
C LYS A 313 -9.82 -32.70 -24.11
N ASN A 314 -10.64 -32.52 -23.08
CA ASN A 314 -11.99 -33.01 -22.99
C ASN A 314 -12.94 -32.06 -23.77
N PRO A 315 -13.59 -32.51 -24.90
CA PRO A 315 -14.50 -31.66 -25.67
C PRO A 315 -15.73 -31.16 -24.85
N GLU A 316 -16.16 -31.93 -23.84
CA GLU A 316 -17.29 -31.57 -23.00
C GLU A 316 -16.99 -30.29 -22.19
N HIS A 317 -15.75 -30.05 -21.82
CA HIS A 317 -15.33 -28.83 -21.09
C HIS A 317 -15.48 -27.59 -21.96
N LEU A 318 -15.27 -27.67 -23.26
CA LEU A 318 -15.51 -26.55 -24.15
C LEU A 318 -17.00 -26.18 -24.23
N THR A 319 -17.86 -27.19 -24.29
CA THR A 319 -19.32 -26.98 -24.25
C THR A 319 -19.74 -26.42 -22.89
N LEU A 320 -19.21 -26.93 -21.79
CA LEU A 320 -19.51 -26.45 -20.45
C LEU A 320 -19.09 -24.98 -20.25
N LEU A 321 -17.92 -24.57 -20.79
CA LEU A 321 -17.50 -23.19 -20.77
C LEU A 321 -18.44 -22.29 -21.60
N GLU A 322 -18.82 -22.74 -22.80
CA GLU A 322 -19.75 -22.00 -23.66
C GLU A 322 -21.11 -21.81 -22.96
N ASP A 323 -21.67 -22.89 -22.40
CA ASP A 323 -22.94 -22.84 -21.68
C ASP A 323 -22.86 -21.93 -20.46
N TRP A 324 -21.76 -21.99 -19.70
CA TRP A 324 -21.52 -21.06 -18.58
C TRP A 324 -21.49 -19.62 -19.05
N MET A 325 -20.70 -19.27 -20.06
CA MET A 325 -20.61 -17.91 -20.55
C MET A 325 -21.94 -17.42 -21.16
N ARG A 326 -22.67 -18.29 -21.89
CA ARG A 326 -24.00 -17.98 -22.45
C ARG A 326 -25.07 -17.79 -21.36
N SER A 327 -24.91 -18.38 -20.17
CA SER A 327 -25.83 -18.16 -19.04
C SER A 327 -25.87 -16.71 -18.59
N TYR A 328 -24.82 -15.92 -18.87
CA TYR A 328 -24.81 -14.48 -18.64
C TYR A 328 -25.60 -13.67 -19.69
N ARG A 329 -26.02 -14.28 -20.79
CA ARG A 329 -26.81 -13.66 -21.89
C ARG A 329 -26.10 -12.44 -22.48
N PRO A 330 -24.88 -12.59 -23.06
CA PRO A 330 -24.08 -11.45 -23.56
C PRO A 330 -24.77 -10.61 -24.62
N ASP A 331 -25.70 -11.17 -25.39
CA ASP A 331 -26.56 -10.51 -26.38
C ASP A 331 -27.54 -9.49 -25.76
N GLU A 332 -27.93 -9.66 -24.50
CA GLU A 332 -28.70 -8.69 -23.75
C GLU A 332 -27.83 -7.57 -23.16
N LEU A 333 -26.55 -7.84 -22.93
CA LEU A 333 -25.62 -6.94 -22.21
C LEU A 333 -24.89 -6.00 -23.17
N PHE A 334 -24.43 -6.53 -24.28
CA PHE A 334 -23.60 -5.82 -25.24
C PHE A 334 -24.35 -5.68 -26.59
N ASP A 335 -24.10 -4.59 -27.29
CA ASP A 335 -24.57 -4.42 -28.66
C ASP A 335 -23.68 -5.19 -29.66
N ALA A 336 -24.07 -5.19 -30.95
CA ALA A 336 -23.33 -5.88 -32.02
C ALA A 336 -21.89 -5.36 -32.21
N THR A 337 -21.57 -4.16 -31.70
CA THR A 337 -20.22 -3.59 -31.72
C THR A 337 -19.38 -4.01 -30.53
N GLY A 338 -19.97 -4.63 -29.51
CA GLY A 338 -19.35 -5.02 -28.26
C GLY A 338 -19.36 -3.95 -27.18
N LYS A 339 -20.10 -2.85 -27.40
CA LYS A 339 -20.29 -1.82 -26.39
C LYS A 339 -21.37 -2.24 -25.39
N LEU A 340 -21.15 -1.99 -24.10
CA LEU A 340 -22.19 -2.15 -23.08
C LEU A 340 -23.40 -1.27 -23.44
N ARG A 341 -24.62 -1.82 -23.30
CA ARG A 341 -25.84 -1.08 -23.61
C ARG A 341 -25.94 0.19 -22.76
N ASP A 342 -26.45 1.28 -23.36
CA ASP A 342 -26.42 2.60 -22.75
C ASP A 342 -27.21 2.67 -21.42
N GLU A 343 -28.31 1.92 -21.29
CA GLU A 343 -29.09 1.82 -20.04
C GLU A 343 -28.32 1.12 -18.90
N LEU A 344 -27.38 0.25 -19.22
CA LEU A 344 -26.49 -0.37 -18.24
C LEU A 344 -25.29 0.53 -17.93
N GLN A 345 -24.76 1.20 -18.96
CA GLN A 345 -23.67 2.16 -18.79
C GLN A 345 -24.06 3.31 -17.84
N ALA A 346 -25.34 3.70 -17.83
CA ALA A 346 -25.86 4.74 -16.94
C ALA A 346 -25.84 4.39 -15.45
N LEU A 347 -25.62 3.13 -15.09
CA LEU A 347 -25.43 2.72 -13.68
C LEU A 347 -24.04 3.07 -13.13
N ALA A 348 -23.06 3.28 -13.99
CA ALA A 348 -21.74 3.70 -13.57
C ALA A 348 -21.71 5.20 -13.25
N PRO A 349 -21.04 5.64 -12.18
CA PRO A 349 -20.81 7.05 -11.91
C PRO A 349 -20.07 7.73 -13.06
N THR A 350 -20.04 9.07 -13.08
CA THR A 350 -19.37 9.84 -14.12
C THR A 350 -18.14 10.57 -13.59
N GLY A 351 -17.19 10.86 -14.50
CA GLY A 351 -15.98 11.63 -14.19
C GLY A 351 -15.19 11.02 -13.03
N ARG A 352 -14.74 11.87 -12.14
CA ARG A 352 -13.92 11.46 -10.97
C ARG A 352 -14.71 10.72 -9.88
N ARG A 353 -16.03 10.63 -9.98
CA ARG A 353 -16.85 9.84 -9.05
C ARG A 353 -16.77 8.34 -9.33
N ARG A 354 -16.34 7.92 -10.52
CA ARG A 354 -16.02 6.50 -10.77
C ARG A 354 -14.90 6.06 -9.82
N MET A 355 -15.06 4.95 -9.13
CA MET A 355 -14.04 4.45 -8.22
C MET A 355 -12.69 4.22 -8.93
N SER A 356 -12.73 3.78 -10.19
CA SER A 356 -11.53 3.58 -11.01
C SER A 356 -10.88 4.89 -11.50
N ALA A 357 -11.57 6.04 -11.48
CA ALA A 357 -11.08 7.36 -11.89
C ALA A 357 -10.93 8.34 -10.71
N ASN A 358 -11.15 7.87 -9.49
CA ASN A 358 -11.05 8.72 -8.31
C ASN A 358 -9.59 9.17 -8.11
N PRO A 359 -9.32 10.47 -7.88
CA PRO A 359 -7.95 10.96 -7.67
C PRO A 359 -7.24 10.31 -6.48
N HIS A 360 -7.97 9.94 -5.40
CA HIS A 360 -7.38 9.22 -4.27
C HIS A 360 -6.84 7.84 -4.66
N ALA A 361 -7.33 7.24 -5.75
CA ALA A 361 -6.76 6.01 -6.31
C ALA A 361 -5.54 6.25 -7.22
N ASN A 362 -5.13 7.51 -7.39
CA ASN A 362 -3.91 7.94 -8.07
C ASN A 362 -3.31 9.15 -7.33
N GLY A 363 -3.02 8.97 -6.05
CA GLY A 363 -2.79 10.04 -5.08
C GLY A 363 -1.70 11.05 -5.44
N GLY A 364 -0.80 10.73 -6.36
CA GLY A 364 0.13 11.72 -6.90
C GLY A 364 -0.56 12.89 -7.63
N GLU A 365 -1.85 12.75 -8.03
CA GLU A 365 -2.66 13.87 -8.53
C GLU A 365 -3.08 14.85 -7.42
N LEU A 366 -3.07 14.40 -6.16
CA LEU A 366 -3.44 15.17 -4.97
C LEU A 366 -2.23 15.60 -4.13
N LEU A 367 -1.03 15.13 -4.50
CA LEU A 367 0.16 15.33 -3.71
C LEU A 367 0.62 16.79 -3.75
N GLU A 368 0.55 17.47 -2.62
CA GLU A 368 1.11 18.79 -2.40
C GLU A 368 2.48 18.68 -1.73
N PRO A 369 3.44 19.57 -2.06
CA PRO A 369 4.74 19.61 -1.40
C PRO A 369 4.60 19.90 0.10
N LEU A 370 5.45 19.30 0.94
CA LEU A 370 5.58 19.68 2.33
C LEU A 370 6.16 21.09 2.47
N SER A 371 5.65 21.85 3.44
CA SER A 371 6.24 23.11 3.87
C SER A 371 7.40 22.83 4.84
N LEU A 372 8.57 22.50 4.29
CA LEU A 372 9.75 22.18 5.09
C LEU A 372 10.43 23.45 5.61
N PRO A 373 10.83 23.50 6.91
CA PRO A 373 11.69 24.54 7.42
C PRO A 373 13.11 24.41 6.82
N ASP A 374 13.92 25.46 6.89
CA ASP A 374 15.32 25.36 6.47
C ASP A 374 16.09 24.48 7.47
N PHE A 375 16.56 23.33 7.00
CA PHE A 375 17.26 22.37 7.86
C PHE A 375 18.61 22.90 8.37
N HIS A 376 19.20 23.95 7.74
CA HIS A 376 20.40 24.60 8.22
C HIS A 376 20.21 25.28 9.60
N ASP A 377 18.98 25.68 9.94
CA ASP A 377 18.65 26.28 11.24
C ASP A 377 18.77 25.31 12.43
N TYR A 378 18.84 24.00 12.14
CA TYR A 378 18.97 22.92 13.13
C TYR A 378 20.38 22.36 13.21
N ALA A 379 21.32 22.94 12.47
CA ALA A 379 22.67 22.42 12.35
C ALA A 379 23.42 22.42 13.67
N VAL A 380 24.16 21.34 13.92
CA VAL A 380 25.15 21.27 15.00
C VAL A 380 26.38 22.10 14.58
N THR A 381 26.66 23.17 15.35
CA THR A 381 27.82 24.03 15.08
C THR A 381 29.10 23.37 15.58
N LEU A 382 30.09 23.21 14.70
CA LEU A 382 31.36 22.56 14.98
C LEU A 382 32.51 23.55 14.92
N THR A 383 33.48 23.42 15.81
CA THR A 383 34.79 24.11 15.75
C THR A 383 35.83 23.31 14.97
N GLY A 384 35.54 22.05 14.67
CA GLY A 384 36.37 21.14 13.90
C GLY A 384 35.85 19.70 14.03
N PRO A 385 36.33 18.77 13.18
CA PRO A 385 35.95 17.37 13.24
C PRO A 385 36.24 16.75 14.61
N GLY A 386 35.26 16.03 15.19
CA GLY A 386 35.38 15.38 16.49
C GLY A 386 35.42 16.33 17.69
N ALA A 387 35.04 17.60 17.54
CA ALA A 387 35.12 18.59 18.61
C ALA A 387 34.03 18.43 19.68
N LEU A 388 32.91 17.81 19.34
CA LEU A 388 31.79 17.58 20.28
C LEU A 388 31.00 16.33 19.90
N LYS A 389 30.09 15.93 20.81
CA LYS A 389 29.13 14.83 20.59
C LYS A 389 27.70 15.39 20.55
N ALA A 390 26.84 14.79 19.71
CA ALA A 390 25.42 15.04 19.66
C ALA A 390 24.61 13.76 19.43
N GLU A 391 23.34 13.77 19.85
CA GLU A 391 22.37 12.71 19.54
C GLU A 391 21.74 13.05 18.17
N ALA A 392 22.15 12.36 17.12
CA ALA A 392 21.75 12.70 15.76
C ALA A 392 20.22 12.68 15.57
N THR A 393 19.53 11.67 16.09
CA THR A 393 18.06 11.58 16.00
C THR A 393 17.33 12.63 16.83
N ARG A 394 17.90 13.12 17.94
CA ARG A 394 17.31 14.23 18.69
C ARG A 394 17.36 15.54 17.88
N VAL A 395 18.46 15.78 17.18
CA VAL A 395 18.57 16.92 16.26
C VAL A 395 17.52 16.80 15.15
N LEU A 396 17.39 15.62 14.54
CA LEU A 396 16.32 15.34 13.57
C LEU A 396 14.93 15.56 14.18
N GLY A 397 14.69 15.16 15.43
CA GLY A 397 13.40 15.33 16.12
C GLY A 397 12.97 16.78 16.20
N THR A 398 13.91 17.73 16.40
CA THR A 398 13.59 19.18 16.39
C THR A 398 13.22 19.70 15.00
N PHE A 399 13.87 19.19 13.96
CA PHE A 399 13.50 19.49 12.57
C PHE A 399 12.12 18.92 12.24
N LEU A 400 11.84 17.64 12.55
CA LEU A 400 10.54 16.99 12.31
C LEU A 400 9.41 17.66 13.11
N ARG A 401 9.68 18.18 14.32
CA ARG A 401 8.73 19.00 15.08
C ARG A 401 8.21 20.17 14.24
N ASP A 402 9.10 20.90 13.59
CA ASP A 402 8.73 22.08 12.82
C ASP A 402 8.18 21.70 11.44
N VAL A 403 8.55 20.55 10.86
CA VAL A 403 7.85 19.94 9.73
C VAL A 403 6.38 19.66 10.09
N MET A 404 6.14 19.02 11.24
CA MET A 404 4.80 18.78 11.78
C MET A 404 4.03 20.06 11.96
N LYS A 405 4.65 21.07 12.60
CA LYS A 405 4.05 22.40 12.85
C LYS A 405 3.60 23.07 11.54
N ASN A 406 4.45 23.07 10.52
CA ASN A 406 4.15 23.68 9.23
C ASN A 406 3.08 22.91 8.44
N SER A 407 2.80 21.69 8.81
CA SER A 407 1.82 20.79 8.16
C SER A 407 0.48 20.74 8.90
N LEU A 408 0.28 21.46 10.00
CA LEU A 408 -0.97 21.40 10.77
C LEU A 408 -2.17 21.91 9.98
N GLU A 409 -2.02 22.98 9.20
CA GLU A 409 -3.11 23.54 8.40
C GLU A 409 -3.43 22.72 7.16
N SER A 410 -2.38 22.16 6.50
CA SER A 410 -2.55 21.34 5.29
C SER A 410 -2.93 19.89 5.59
N GLU A 411 -2.80 19.46 6.84
CA GLU A 411 -3.08 18.10 7.31
C GLU A 411 -2.48 17.01 6.41
N ASN A 412 -1.23 17.21 5.93
CA ASN A 412 -0.63 16.36 4.91
C ASN A 412 0.63 15.61 5.38
N PHE A 413 0.93 15.62 6.71
CA PHE A 413 2.08 14.90 7.29
C PHE A 413 1.71 14.21 8.60
N ARG A 414 2.10 12.94 8.75
CA ARG A 414 2.01 12.16 10.00
C ARG A 414 3.31 11.42 10.29
N LEU A 415 3.62 11.25 11.57
CA LEU A 415 4.72 10.40 12.06
C LEU A 415 4.15 9.05 12.52
N PHE A 416 4.81 7.97 12.15
CA PHE A 416 4.40 6.60 12.50
C PHE A 416 5.51 5.91 13.30
N GLY A 417 5.14 5.12 14.31
CA GLY A 417 6.09 4.36 15.10
C GLY A 417 5.43 3.32 16.01
N PRO A 418 6.12 2.20 16.30
CA PRO A 418 5.60 1.14 17.16
C PRO A 418 5.89 1.43 18.66
N ASP A 419 5.33 2.53 19.20
CA ASP A 419 5.53 3.01 20.58
C ASP A 419 6.99 3.42 20.88
N GLU A 420 7.69 3.91 19.86
CA GLU A 420 9.15 4.18 19.97
C GLU A 420 9.54 5.64 19.74
N THR A 421 8.61 6.56 19.53
CA THR A 421 8.91 7.98 19.20
C THR A 421 9.86 8.61 20.19
N ALA A 422 9.58 8.51 21.50
CA ALA A 422 10.43 9.05 22.55
C ALA A 422 11.75 8.29 22.67
N SER A 423 11.73 6.96 22.55
CA SER A 423 12.94 6.13 22.59
C SER A 423 13.87 6.40 21.41
N ASN A 424 13.32 6.75 20.26
CA ASN A 424 14.06 7.14 19.05
C ASN A 424 14.53 8.61 19.09
N ARG A 425 14.32 9.31 20.22
CA ARG A 425 14.67 10.73 20.43
C ARG A 425 13.91 11.71 19.52
N LEU A 426 12.71 11.32 19.07
CA LEU A 426 11.84 12.16 18.26
C LEU A 426 10.75 12.87 19.09
N ASP A 427 10.84 12.80 20.41
CA ASP A 427 9.88 13.34 21.40
C ASP A 427 9.60 14.83 21.24
N ALA A 428 10.49 15.60 20.60
CA ALA A 428 10.23 17.01 20.29
C ALA A 428 8.96 17.23 19.46
N VAL A 429 8.55 16.25 18.63
CA VAL A 429 7.33 16.32 17.81
C VAL A 429 6.07 16.41 18.69
N LEU A 430 6.09 15.79 19.88
CA LEU A 430 4.97 15.79 20.82
C LEU A 430 4.70 17.18 21.41
N GLN A 431 5.63 18.14 21.32
CA GLN A 431 5.42 19.54 21.69
C GLN A 431 4.44 20.26 20.75
N VAL A 432 4.21 19.70 19.55
CA VAL A 432 3.37 20.30 18.50
C VAL A 432 2.10 19.47 18.27
N SER A 433 2.19 18.17 18.29
CA SER A 433 1.05 17.30 18.08
C SER A 433 1.12 16.06 18.98
N PRO A 434 0.05 15.77 19.73
CA PRO A 434 -0.03 14.55 20.52
C PRO A 434 -0.12 13.32 19.63
N LYS A 435 -0.14 12.15 20.26
CA LYS A 435 -0.42 10.85 19.66
C LYS A 435 -1.92 10.74 19.39
N GLU A 436 -2.29 10.22 18.24
CA GLU A 436 -3.69 9.95 17.87
C GLU A 436 -4.27 8.83 18.72
N TRP A 437 -5.41 9.10 19.38
CA TRP A 437 -6.05 8.09 20.21
C TRP A 437 -7.55 8.35 20.36
N MET A 438 -8.39 7.45 19.80
CA MET A 438 -9.85 7.53 19.89
C MET A 438 -10.46 6.61 20.94
N ALA A 439 -9.65 5.78 21.62
CA ALA A 439 -10.14 4.96 22.72
C ALA A 439 -10.19 5.75 24.03
N ALA A 440 -10.51 5.11 25.15
CA ALA A 440 -10.52 5.79 26.44
C ALA A 440 -9.13 6.34 26.79
N ILE A 441 -9.12 7.55 27.37
CA ILE A 441 -7.91 8.23 27.89
C ILE A 441 -8.08 8.32 29.40
N GLU A 442 -7.07 7.92 30.17
CA GLU A 442 -7.03 7.93 31.62
C GLU A 442 -6.12 9.03 32.15
N ASP A 443 -6.25 9.42 33.41
CA ASP A 443 -5.49 10.49 34.04
C ASP A 443 -3.96 10.31 34.05
N VAL A 444 -3.49 9.07 33.85
CA VAL A 444 -2.06 8.70 33.79
C VAL A 444 -1.48 8.75 32.41
N ASP A 445 -2.32 8.88 31.38
CA ASP A 445 -1.89 8.92 29.99
C ASP A 445 -1.24 10.25 29.63
N VAL A 446 -0.21 10.20 28.80
CA VAL A 446 0.57 11.37 28.42
C VAL A 446 0.59 11.53 26.90
N ASP A 447 0.34 12.75 26.44
CA ASP A 447 0.39 13.12 25.03
C ASP A 447 -0.59 12.30 24.12
N LEU A 448 -1.75 11.89 24.64
CA LEU A 448 -2.82 11.28 23.87
C LEU A 448 -3.92 12.30 23.55
N SER A 449 -4.47 12.25 22.34
CA SER A 449 -5.60 13.08 21.93
C SER A 449 -6.28 12.50 20.69
N PRO A 450 -7.60 12.69 20.52
CA PRO A 450 -8.28 12.41 19.26
C PRO A 450 -7.74 13.20 18.06
N ASP A 451 -7.05 14.31 18.29
CA ASP A 451 -6.50 15.20 17.26
C ASP A 451 -4.98 15.05 17.06
N GLY A 452 -4.41 13.93 17.48
CA GLY A 452 -2.99 13.64 17.31
C GLY A 452 -2.60 13.40 15.84
N ARG A 453 -1.33 13.64 15.52
CA ARG A 453 -0.73 13.33 14.22
C ARG A 453 0.46 12.39 14.32
N VAL A 454 0.76 11.95 15.54
CA VAL A 454 1.74 10.90 15.82
C VAL A 454 0.97 9.59 15.98
N MET A 455 1.21 8.65 15.07
CA MET A 455 0.51 7.36 14.99
C MET A 455 1.34 6.32 15.71
N GLU A 456 1.09 6.09 16.99
CA GLU A 456 1.79 5.06 17.77
C GLU A 456 0.91 3.87 18.07
N VAL A 457 1.38 2.71 17.62
CA VAL A 457 0.77 1.41 17.94
C VAL A 457 1.86 0.34 17.91
N LEU A 458 1.92 -0.52 18.92
CA LEU A 458 2.93 -1.59 18.99
C LEU A 458 2.62 -2.69 17.95
N SER A 459 2.67 -2.30 16.69
CA SER A 459 2.49 -3.15 15.51
C SER A 459 3.10 -2.49 14.28
N GLU A 460 4.23 -2.96 13.87
CA GLU A 460 4.93 -2.52 12.65
C GLU A 460 4.06 -2.73 11.41
N HIS A 461 3.25 -3.80 11.38
CA HIS A 461 2.29 -4.05 10.29
C HIS A 461 1.29 -2.91 10.13
N LEU A 462 0.74 -2.38 11.24
CA LEU A 462 -0.19 -1.25 11.19
C LEU A 462 0.53 0.04 10.78
N CYS A 463 1.67 0.34 11.40
CA CYS A 463 2.46 1.53 11.06
C CYS A 463 2.78 1.57 9.56
N GLN A 464 3.25 0.44 9.01
CA GLN A 464 3.57 0.31 7.59
C GLN A 464 2.33 0.44 6.72
N GLY A 465 1.27 -0.30 6.99
CA GLY A 465 0.07 -0.31 6.16
C GLY A 465 -0.67 1.02 6.17
N TRP A 466 -0.73 1.70 7.32
CA TRP A 466 -1.28 3.05 7.42
C TRP A 466 -0.45 4.06 6.62
N LEU A 467 0.88 4.02 6.76
CA LEU A 467 1.75 4.91 6.00
C LEU A 467 1.61 4.67 4.50
N GLU A 468 1.59 3.42 4.04
CA GLU A 468 1.40 3.12 2.61
C GLU A 468 0.08 3.67 2.08
N GLY A 469 -1.04 3.40 2.74
CA GLY A 469 -2.35 3.94 2.35
C GLY A 469 -2.39 5.46 2.32
N TYR A 470 -1.72 6.10 3.27
CA TYR A 470 -1.61 7.55 3.41
C TYR A 470 -0.81 8.17 2.25
N LEU A 471 0.36 7.60 1.91
CA LEU A 471 1.18 8.02 0.78
C LEU A 471 0.46 7.82 -0.57
N LEU A 472 -0.18 6.67 -0.74
CA LEU A 472 -0.87 6.28 -1.98
C LEU A 472 -2.08 7.18 -2.28
N THR A 473 -2.58 7.91 -1.29
CA THR A 473 -3.68 8.89 -1.43
C THR A 473 -3.21 10.35 -1.40
N GLY A 474 -1.91 10.60 -1.57
CA GLY A 474 -1.36 11.94 -1.79
C GLY A 474 -0.92 12.69 -0.54
N ARG A 475 -0.51 11.98 0.49
CA ARG A 475 -0.01 12.53 1.77
C ARG A 475 1.48 12.22 1.96
N HIS A 476 2.08 12.69 3.05
CA HIS A 476 3.47 12.47 3.44
C HIS A 476 3.56 11.84 4.81
N GLY A 477 4.60 11.03 5.04
CA GLY A 477 4.83 10.45 6.35
C GLY A 477 6.26 9.98 6.56
N PHE A 478 6.52 9.61 7.81
CA PHE A 478 7.84 9.18 8.26
C PHE A 478 7.66 8.07 9.29
N PHE A 479 8.37 6.97 9.15
CA PHE A 479 8.24 5.80 10.03
C PHE A 479 9.56 5.55 10.75
N SER A 480 9.56 5.64 12.09
CA SER A 480 10.72 5.30 12.92
C SER A 480 10.51 3.98 13.63
N CYS A 481 11.54 3.13 13.60
CA CYS A 481 11.53 1.80 14.19
C CYS A 481 12.94 1.39 14.63
N TYR A 482 13.05 0.43 15.56
CA TYR A 482 14.33 -0.22 15.82
C TYR A 482 14.74 -1.11 14.64
N GLU A 483 16.02 -1.11 14.32
CA GLU A 483 16.57 -1.89 13.19
C GLU A 483 16.17 -3.37 13.25
N ALA A 484 16.25 -3.99 14.44
CA ALA A 484 15.95 -5.39 14.62
C ALA A 484 14.49 -5.78 14.32
N PHE A 485 13.54 -4.85 14.54
CA PHE A 485 12.11 -5.16 14.43
C PHE A 485 11.49 -4.78 13.10
N ILE A 486 12.18 -3.99 12.29
CA ILE A 486 11.68 -3.63 10.96
C ILE A 486 11.45 -4.87 10.07
N HIS A 487 12.12 -5.99 10.33
CA HIS A 487 11.90 -7.26 9.64
C HIS A 487 10.46 -7.79 9.73
N ILE A 488 9.68 -7.34 10.71
CA ILE A 488 8.26 -7.69 10.82
C ILE A 488 7.50 -7.27 9.55
N ILE A 489 7.98 -6.24 8.83
CA ILE A 489 7.32 -5.72 7.62
C ILE A 489 8.08 -6.02 6.32
N ASP A 490 9.01 -6.95 6.31
CA ASP A 490 9.79 -7.31 5.11
C ASP A 490 8.92 -7.54 3.87
N SER A 491 7.83 -8.29 4.01
CA SER A 491 6.95 -8.59 2.89
C SER A 491 6.13 -7.36 2.45
N MET A 492 5.70 -6.51 3.38
CA MET A 492 5.00 -5.26 3.07
C MET A 492 5.91 -4.28 2.33
N PHE A 493 7.15 -4.10 2.82
CA PHE A 493 8.16 -3.32 2.11
C PHE A 493 8.36 -3.84 0.68
N ASN A 494 8.51 -5.16 0.51
CA ASN A 494 8.67 -5.78 -0.80
C ASN A 494 7.47 -5.52 -1.72
N GLN A 495 6.26 -5.58 -1.19
CA GLN A 495 5.02 -5.26 -1.91
C GLN A 495 5.02 -3.80 -2.39
N HIS A 496 5.33 -2.84 -1.50
CA HIS A 496 5.39 -1.42 -1.85
C HIS A 496 6.48 -1.12 -2.89
N ALA A 497 7.66 -1.73 -2.76
CA ALA A 497 8.74 -1.60 -3.74
C ALA A 497 8.33 -2.15 -5.13
N LYS A 498 7.60 -3.27 -5.19
CA LYS A 498 7.02 -3.79 -6.44
C LYS A 498 6.00 -2.82 -7.04
N TRP A 499 5.14 -2.22 -6.21
CA TRP A 499 4.18 -1.20 -6.62
C TRP A 499 4.88 -0.02 -7.28
N LEU A 500 5.88 0.58 -6.62
CA LEU A 500 6.64 1.71 -7.15
C LEU A 500 7.37 1.36 -8.46
N LYS A 501 7.99 0.17 -8.51
CA LYS A 501 8.66 -0.32 -9.73
C LYS A 501 7.70 -0.43 -10.92
N ALA A 502 6.50 -0.97 -10.71
CA ALA A 502 5.49 -1.06 -11.74
C ALA A 502 4.99 0.34 -12.15
N CYS A 503 4.69 1.22 -11.19
CA CYS A 503 4.25 2.59 -11.44
C CYS A 503 5.23 3.38 -12.32
N ALA A 504 6.53 3.15 -12.19
CA ALA A 504 7.56 3.82 -12.99
C ALA A 504 7.42 3.58 -14.51
N THR A 505 6.73 2.51 -14.92
CA THR A 505 6.48 2.17 -16.34
C THR A 505 5.07 2.54 -16.81
N ILE A 506 4.21 3.08 -15.93
CA ILE A 506 2.81 3.40 -16.23
C ILE A 506 2.65 4.92 -16.39
N PRO A 507 2.47 5.43 -17.62
CA PRO A 507 2.53 6.88 -17.88
C PRO A 507 1.45 7.72 -17.17
N TRP A 508 0.32 7.14 -16.83
CA TRP A 508 -0.79 7.84 -16.17
C TRP A 508 -0.71 7.81 -14.63
N ARG A 509 0.12 6.95 -14.05
CA ARG A 509 0.37 6.98 -12.60
C ARG A 509 1.23 8.18 -12.24
N LYS A 510 0.76 8.98 -11.29
CA LYS A 510 1.48 10.17 -10.83
C LYS A 510 2.39 9.81 -9.65
N PRO A 511 3.60 10.42 -9.59
CA PRO A 511 4.53 10.17 -8.49
C PRO A 511 3.93 10.54 -7.14
N ILE A 512 4.08 9.64 -6.16
CA ILE A 512 3.69 9.84 -4.76
C ILE A 512 4.88 10.26 -3.91
N ALA A 513 4.64 10.73 -2.68
CA ALA A 513 5.71 10.95 -1.71
C ALA A 513 6.44 9.64 -1.41
N SER A 514 7.74 9.72 -1.15
CA SER A 514 8.54 8.57 -0.81
C SER A 514 8.17 8.02 0.57
N LEU A 515 8.29 6.72 0.73
CA LEU A 515 8.20 6.05 2.02
C LEU A 515 9.55 6.18 2.72
N ASN A 516 9.57 6.76 3.93
CA ASN A 516 10.79 7.07 4.64
C ASN A 516 10.87 6.28 5.94
N TYR A 517 11.87 5.40 6.07
CA TYR A 517 12.22 4.70 7.31
C TYR A 517 13.38 5.39 8.01
N LEU A 518 13.29 5.51 9.34
CA LEU A 518 14.41 5.80 10.23
C LEU A 518 14.60 4.59 11.14
N LEU A 519 15.69 3.89 10.98
CA LEU A 519 16.07 2.79 11.84
C LEU A 519 17.08 3.26 12.88
N THR A 520 16.78 2.97 14.14
CA THR A 520 17.63 3.27 15.27
C THR A 520 17.99 2.00 16.05
N SER A 521 18.69 2.11 17.17
CA SER A 521 19.16 0.95 17.94
C SER A 521 19.88 -0.07 17.06
N HIS A 522 20.67 0.44 16.12
CA HIS A 522 21.32 -0.34 15.09
C HIS A 522 22.39 -1.31 15.66
N VAL A 523 22.73 -2.33 14.90
CA VAL A 523 23.57 -3.45 15.30
C VAL A 523 24.99 -3.05 15.73
N TRP A 524 25.53 -1.94 15.23
CA TRP A 524 26.87 -1.48 15.56
C TRP A 524 27.04 -1.05 17.02
N ARG A 525 25.92 -0.86 17.74
CA ARG A 525 25.93 -0.44 19.14
C ARG A 525 24.83 -1.14 19.92
N GLN A 526 25.24 -1.88 20.98
CA GLN A 526 24.29 -2.46 21.94
C GLN A 526 23.80 -1.39 22.91
N ASP A 527 22.69 -0.72 22.58
CA ASP A 527 22.20 0.38 23.39
C ASP A 527 21.67 -0.03 24.76
N HIS A 528 20.87 -1.12 24.84
CA HIS A 528 20.20 -1.50 26.09
C HIS A 528 19.86 -2.99 26.22
N ASN A 529 19.21 -3.63 25.24
CA ASN A 529 18.69 -4.99 25.39
C ASN A 529 19.61 -6.08 24.85
N GLY A 530 20.82 -5.73 24.44
CA GLY A 530 21.81 -6.69 23.93
C GLY A 530 21.38 -7.31 22.58
N PHE A 531 21.88 -8.51 22.31
CA PHE A 531 21.72 -9.17 20.99
C PHE A 531 20.27 -9.44 20.59
N SER A 532 19.34 -9.51 21.53
CA SER A 532 17.91 -9.73 21.23
C SER A 532 17.26 -8.57 20.44
N HIS A 533 17.91 -7.41 20.41
CA HIS A 533 17.44 -6.20 19.73
C HIS A 533 18.41 -5.78 18.62
N GLN A 534 19.10 -6.73 17.99
CA GLN A 534 20.08 -6.45 16.95
C GLN A 534 19.96 -7.42 15.79
N ASP A 535 19.63 -6.87 14.62
CA ASP A 535 19.57 -7.57 13.34
C ASP A 535 19.72 -6.56 12.19
N PRO A 536 20.83 -6.55 11.42
CA PRO A 536 21.04 -5.64 10.31
C PRO A 536 20.46 -6.14 8.97
N GLY A 537 19.84 -7.32 8.95
CA GLY A 537 19.47 -8.02 7.71
C GLY A 537 18.49 -7.25 6.82
N PHE A 538 17.77 -6.26 7.34
CA PHE A 538 16.86 -5.43 6.53
C PHE A 538 17.63 -4.57 5.51
N ILE A 539 18.84 -4.11 5.83
CA ILE A 539 19.70 -3.41 4.87
C ILE A 539 19.97 -4.29 3.65
N ASP A 540 20.30 -5.57 3.87
CA ASP A 540 20.52 -6.54 2.79
C ASP A 540 19.25 -6.77 1.97
N HIS A 541 18.08 -6.87 2.63
CA HIS A 541 16.79 -7.02 1.97
C HIS A 541 16.50 -5.84 1.04
N VAL A 542 16.72 -4.61 1.50
CA VAL A 542 16.52 -3.38 0.72
C VAL A 542 17.55 -3.28 -0.41
N ALA A 543 18.84 -3.60 -0.15
CA ALA A 543 19.90 -3.53 -1.14
C ALA A 543 19.68 -4.47 -2.35
N ASN A 544 18.91 -5.54 -2.18
CA ASN A 544 18.52 -6.44 -3.27
C ASN A 544 17.49 -5.83 -4.25
N LYS A 545 16.95 -4.64 -3.97
CA LYS A 545 16.03 -3.95 -4.88
C LYS A 545 16.79 -3.05 -5.85
N LYS A 546 16.10 -2.60 -6.90
CA LYS A 546 16.69 -1.65 -7.87
C LYS A 546 16.88 -0.27 -7.22
N SER A 547 18.00 0.35 -7.46
CA SER A 547 18.35 1.67 -6.93
C SER A 547 17.50 2.83 -7.48
N ASN A 548 16.70 2.60 -8.52
CA ASN A 548 15.68 3.55 -8.97
C ASN A 548 14.38 3.49 -8.15
N VAL A 549 14.29 2.57 -7.18
CA VAL A 549 13.14 2.41 -6.28
C VAL A 549 13.54 2.59 -4.83
N VAL A 550 14.77 2.22 -4.45
CA VAL A 550 15.24 2.26 -3.06
C VAL A 550 16.49 3.11 -2.90
N ARG A 551 16.66 3.68 -1.70
CA ARG A 551 17.87 4.35 -1.24
C ARG A 551 18.22 3.85 0.16
N ILE A 552 19.50 3.77 0.46
CA ILE A 552 20.02 3.38 1.78
C ILE A 552 21.01 4.45 2.22
N TYR A 553 20.67 5.18 3.26
CA TYR A 553 21.46 6.24 3.81
C TYR A 553 22.04 5.86 5.18
N LEU A 554 23.33 6.02 5.33
CA LEU A 554 24.11 5.69 6.51
C LEU A 554 24.89 6.95 6.99
N PRO A 555 24.17 7.97 7.49
CA PRO A 555 24.78 9.24 7.87
C PRO A 555 25.76 9.06 9.03
N PRO A 556 26.99 9.63 8.95
CA PRO A 556 28.00 9.51 9.98
C PRO A 556 27.80 10.45 11.17
N ASP A 557 26.95 11.48 11.04
CA ASP A 557 26.69 12.50 12.04
C ASP A 557 25.32 13.19 11.87
N ALA A 558 24.99 14.08 12.80
CA ALA A 558 23.70 14.77 12.84
C ALA A 558 23.48 15.70 11.63
N ASN A 559 24.50 16.43 11.18
CA ASN A 559 24.37 17.35 10.06
C ASN A 559 24.14 16.60 8.74
N CYS A 560 24.77 15.45 8.55
CA CYS A 560 24.48 14.54 7.45
C CYS A 560 23.07 13.99 7.54
N LEU A 561 22.60 13.59 8.74
CA LEU A 561 21.24 13.11 8.95
C LEU A 561 20.19 14.18 8.60
N LEU A 562 20.39 15.43 8.97
CA LEU A 562 19.50 16.56 8.60
C LEU A 562 19.41 16.72 7.09
N SER A 563 20.56 16.76 6.39
CA SER A 563 20.61 16.88 4.93
C SER A 563 19.91 15.72 4.22
N VAL A 564 20.15 14.49 4.69
CA VAL A 564 19.49 13.28 4.15
C VAL A 564 17.99 13.32 4.40
N ALA A 565 17.53 13.68 5.60
CA ALA A 565 16.11 13.70 5.94
C ALA A 565 15.33 14.74 5.14
N ASP A 566 15.88 15.96 4.95
CA ASP A 566 15.28 16.98 4.08
C ASP A 566 15.15 16.46 2.63
N HIS A 567 16.20 15.86 2.10
CA HIS A 567 16.18 15.24 0.77
C HIS A 567 15.11 14.13 0.66
N CYS A 568 15.03 13.23 1.63
CA CYS A 568 14.08 12.13 1.66
C CYS A 568 12.62 12.62 1.68
N LEU A 569 12.31 13.65 2.49
CA LEU A 569 10.99 14.25 2.58
C LEU A 569 10.56 14.98 1.28
N ARG A 570 11.51 15.44 0.47
CA ARG A 570 11.25 16.04 -0.87
C ARG A 570 11.16 15.00 -1.96
N SER A 571 11.74 13.82 -1.76
CA SER A 571 11.83 12.78 -2.79
C SER A 571 10.47 12.15 -3.09
N ARG A 572 10.34 11.55 -4.28
CA ARG A 572 9.11 10.90 -4.75
C ARG A 572 9.42 9.54 -5.36
N ASN A 573 8.49 8.60 -5.17
CA ASN A 573 8.56 7.24 -5.71
C ASN A 573 9.78 6.43 -5.23
N TYR A 574 10.31 6.74 -4.04
CA TYR A 574 11.37 5.95 -3.41
C TYR A 574 10.89 5.31 -2.10
N VAL A 575 11.56 4.26 -1.73
CA VAL A 575 11.68 3.81 -0.34
C VAL A 575 13.06 4.24 0.14
N ASN A 576 13.10 5.16 1.08
CA ASN A 576 14.33 5.64 1.70
C ASN A 576 14.53 4.93 3.04
N LEU A 577 15.64 4.25 3.17
CA LEU A 577 16.08 3.63 4.42
C LEU A 577 17.20 4.48 5.01
N ILE A 578 16.98 5.03 6.21
CA ILE A 578 17.97 5.80 6.96
C ILE A 578 18.32 5.03 8.22
N VAL A 579 19.58 4.71 8.45
CA VAL A 579 20.06 4.08 9.69
C VAL A 579 20.90 5.09 10.45
N ALA A 580 20.48 5.48 11.66
CA ALA A 580 21.12 6.54 12.43
C ALA A 580 21.11 6.26 13.93
N GLY A 581 22.16 6.71 14.62
CA GLY A 581 22.32 6.56 16.07
C GLY A 581 21.46 7.54 16.85
N LYS A 582 20.94 7.06 18.00
CA LYS A 582 20.18 7.86 18.99
C LYS A 582 20.97 8.22 20.23
N GLN A 583 22.20 7.72 20.34
CA GLN A 583 23.10 8.04 21.45
C GLN A 583 24.07 9.18 21.08
N PRO A 584 24.65 9.88 22.09
CA PRO A 584 25.64 10.90 21.81
C PRO A 584 26.87 10.33 21.09
N GLU A 585 27.14 10.81 19.86
CA GLU A 585 28.29 10.39 19.06
C GLU A 585 29.05 11.59 18.49
N TRP A 586 30.30 11.39 18.12
CA TRP A 586 31.16 12.44 17.60
C TRP A 586 30.63 13.02 16.30
N GLN A 587 30.80 14.35 16.13
CA GLN A 587 30.34 15.09 14.98
C GLN A 587 31.51 15.49 14.11
N TRP A 588 31.40 15.33 12.79
CA TRP A 588 32.52 15.37 11.86
C TRP A 588 32.47 16.52 10.88
N LEU A 589 31.33 16.81 10.28
CA LEU A 589 31.15 17.77 9.22
C LEU A 589 30.28 18.95 9.64
N ASP A 590 30.72 20.20 9.37
CA ASP A 590 29.79 21.32 9.41
C ASP A 590 28.66 21.15 8.38
N ILE A 591 27.60 21.94 8.47
CA ILE A 591 26.42 21.74 7.65
C ILE A 591 26.70 21.85 6.15
N ASP A 592 27.56 22.81 5.73
CA ASP A 592 27.89 23.00 4.33
C ASP A 592 28.72 21.84 3.79
N ALA A 593 29.65 21.29 4.57
CA ALA A 593 30.42 20.11 4.22
C ALA A 593 29.51 18.87 4.19
N ALA A 594 28.59 18.73 5.13
CA ALA A 594 27.60 17.65 5.18
C ALA A 594 26.69 17.66 3.94
N VAL A 595 26.18 18.83 3.54
CA VAL A 595 25.36 18.97 2.30
C VAL A 595 26.14 18.54 1.08
N ARG A 596 27.39 18.99 0.92
CA ARG A 596 28.22 18.57 -0.23
C ARG A 596 28.48 17.08 -0.22
N HIS A 597 28.80 16.51 0.94
CA HIS A 597 29.07 15.08 1.12
C HIS A 597 27.82 14.23 0.82
N CYS A 598 26.67 14.58 1.37
CA CYS A 598 25.41 13.89 1.12
C CYS A 598 24.95 13.99 -0.34
N THR A 599 25.20 15.14 -1.01
CA THR A 599 24.89 15.33 -2.44
C THR A 599 25.69 14.38 -3.33
N THR A 600 26.95 14.12 -2.99
CA THR A 600 27.80 13.18 -3.72
C THR A 600 27.58 11.73 -3.34
N GLY A 601 27.03 11.48 -2.14
CA GLY A 601 26.74 10.15 -1.57
C GLY A 601 27.96 9.40 -1.03
N ALA A 602 29.16 9.66 -1.56
CA ALA A 602 30.42 9.13 -1.08
C ALA A 602 31.55 10.13 -1.35
N GLY A 603 32.59 10.17 -0.51
CA GLY A 603 33.69 11.10 -0.70
C GLY A 603 34.91 10.83 0.20
N ILE A 604 36.05 11.36 -0.25
CA ILE A 604 37.29 11.33 0.52
C ILE A 604 37.21 12.39 1.63
N TRP A 605 37.48 12.00 2.86
CA TRP A 605 37.65 12.94 3.96
C TRP A 605 39.10 13.43 4.02
N HIS A 606 39.40 14.52 3.31
CA HIS A 606 40.74 15.06 3.16
C HIS A 606 41.42 15.40 4.49
N TRP A 607 40.65 15.87 5.49
CA TRP A 607 41.16 16.18 6.82
C TRP A 607 41.62 14.93 7.60
N ALA A 608 41.13 13.74 7.20
CA ALA A 608 41.49 12.46 7.79
C ALA A 608 42.46 11.63 6.90
N SER A 609 42.78 12.12 5.70
CA SER A 609 43.58 11.41 4.70
C SER A 609 44.97 12.05 4.57
N ASP A 610 45.94 11.26 4.09
CA ASP A 610 47.25 11.71 3.72
C ASP A 610 47.28 12.21 2.25
N GLU A 611 48.29 13.04 1.93
CA GLU A 611 48.43 13.56 0.54
C GLU A 611 49.05 12.50 -0.39
N GLY A 612 48.60 12.47 -1.65
CA GLY A 612 49.16 11.62 -2.73
C GLY A 612 48.43 10.29 -2.83
N GLU A 613 49.06 9.36 -3.60
CA GLU A 613 48.49 8.01 -3.73
C GLU A 613 48.58 7.26 -2.42
N PRO A 614 47.46 6.64 -1.97
CA PRO A 614 47.40 5.91 -0.71
C PRO A 614 48.00 4.51 -0.86
N ASP A 615 48.63 4.04 0.19
CA ASP A 615 49.00 2.62 0.35
C ASP A 615 47.79 1.79 0.84
N VAL A 616 46.83 2.45 1.52
CA VAL A 616 45.62 1.84 2.07
C VAL A 616 44.44 2.80 1.96
N VAL A 617 43.28 2.29 1.51
CA VAL A 617 42.01 2.97 1.58
C VAL A 617 41.16 2.40 2.73
N MET A 618 40.82 3.25 3.69
CA MET A 618 39.95 2.91 4.82
C MET A 618 38.54 3.46 4.52
N ALA A 619 37.61 2.58 4.13
CA ALA A 619 36.24 2.96 3.81
C ALA A 619 35.28 2.63 4.95
N CYS A 620 34.32 3.51 5.18
CA CYS A 620 33.28 3.36 6.23
C CYS A 620 31.95 3.96 5.81
N ALA A 621 30.88 3.50 6.49
CA ALA A 621 29.51 4.02 6.35
C ALA A 621 28.82 3.95 7.71
N GLY A 622 28.01 4.95 8.04
CA GLY A 622 27.30 5.06 9.32
C GLY A 622 28.16 5.69 10.43
N ASP A 623 27.54 5.91 11.59
CA ASP A 623 28.12 6.63 12.72
C ASP A 623 29.24 5.84 13.43
N VAL A 624 28.92 4.70 14.01
CA VAL A 624 29.90 3.89 14.77
C VAL A 624 31.02 3.33 13.88
N PRO A 625 30.76 2.77 12.67
CA PRO A 625 31.84 2.35 11.78
C PRO A 625 32.79 3.49 11.40
N THR A 626 32.29 4.72 11.29
CA THR A 626 33.14 5.90 11.04
C THR A 626 34.06 6.20 12.22
N VAL A 627 33.54 6.15 13.46
CA VAL A 627 34.37 6.32 14.68
C VAL A 627 35.48 5.27 14.73
N GLU A 628 35.15 3.99 14.52
CA GLU A 628 36.08 2.89 14.58
C GLU A 628 37.14 2.96 13.46
N THR A 629 36.74 3.40 12.26
CA THR A 629 37.68 3.62 11.15
C THR A 629 38.68 4.71 11.48
N LEU A 630 38.23 5.87 12.01
CA LEU A 630 39.12 6.96 12.40
C LEU A 630 40.04 6.59 13.57
N ALA A 631 39.57 5.76 14.50
CA ALA A 631 40.39 5.20 15.55
C ALA A 631 41.49 4.26 14.97
N ALA A 632 41.12 3.39 14.04
CA ALA A 632 42.04 2.53 13.33
C ALA A 632 43.11 3.32 12.55
N VAL A 633 42.72 4.38 11.84
CA VAL A 633 43.63 5.30 11.14
C VAL A 633 44.62 5.93 12.11
N THR A 634 44.15 6.34 13.29
CA THR A 634 45.02 6.91 14.34
C THR A 634 46.06 5.91 14.81
N LEU A 635 45.65 4.64 15.03
CA LEU A 635 46.56 3.56 15.42
C LEU A 635 47.55 3.19 14.32
N LEU A 636 47.09 3.14 13.06
CA LEU A 636 47.97 2.86 11.92
C LEU A 636 49.07 3.93 11.80
N ARG A 637 48.73 5.20 11.92
CA ARG A 637 49.72 6.29 11.92
C ARG A 637 50.72 6.20 13.08
N GLN A 638 50.30 5.68 14.23
CA GLN A 638 51.16 5.51 15.38
C GLN A 638 52.15 4.33 15.19
N TYR A 639 51.68 3.20 14.66
CA TYR A 639 52.47 1.94 14.60
C TYR A 639 53.12 1.72 13.24
N VAL A 640 52.61 2.34 12.16
CA VAL A 640 53.15 2.25 10.79
C VAL A 640 53.21 3.66 10.19
N PRO A 641 54.09 4.53 10.69
CA PRO A 641 54.06 5.99 10.42
C PRO A 641 54.31 6.37 8.92
N ASP A 642 54.89 5.48 8.16
CA ASP A 642 55.21 5.72 6.73
C ASP A 642 54.06 5.36 5.78
N ILE A 643 52.97 4.74 6.30
CA ILE A 643 51.82 4.35 5.48
C ILE A 643 50.95 5.55 5.13
N LYS A 644 50.61 5.70 3.87
CA LYS A 644 49.69 6.70 3.41
C LYS A 644 48.27 6.14 3.39
N ILE A 645 47.37 6.82 4.09
CA ILE A 645 45.99 6.37 4.28
C ILE A 645 45.03 7.36 3.62
N ARG A 646 44.11 6.82 2.86
CA ARG A 646 42.92 7.53 2.37
C ARG A 646 41.69 7.08 3.16
N VAL A 647 40.92 8.02 3.70
CA VAL A 647 39.65 7.75 4.38
C VAL A 647 38.51 8.11 3.44
N VAL A 648 37.65 7.14 3.15
CA VAL A 648 36.44 7.31 2.34
C VAL A 648 35.21 7.04 3.21
N ASN A 649 34.31 8.01 3.28
CA ASN A 649 33.01 7.80 3.92
C ASN A 649 31.90 7.72 2.87
N VAL A 650 30.96 6.78 3.07
CA VAL A 650 29.81 6.52 2.19
C VAL A 650 28.54 6.83 2.99
N VAL A 651 27.76 7.82 2.54
CA VAL A 651 26.46 8.18 3.11
C VAL A 651 25.34 7.46 2.38
N ASP A 652 25.33 7.47 1.05
CA ASP A 652 24.37 6.76 0.22
C ASP A 652 24.99 5.47 -0.32
N LEU A 653 24.58 4.33 0.24
CA LEU A 653 25.13 3.04 -0.16
C LEU A 653 24.84 2.71 -1.64
N MET A 654 23.73 3.22 -2.18
CA MET A 654 23.28 2.91 -3.53
C MET A 654 24.11 3.63 -4.62
N VAL A 655 24.89 4.64 -4.28
CA VAL A 655 25.82 5.26 -5.26
C VAL A 655 26.97 4.34 -5.66
N LEU A 656 27.27 3.33 -4.87
CA LEU A 656 28.28 2.30 -5.18
C LEU A 656 27.84 1.36 -6.31
N GLN A 657 26.58 1.41 -6.73
CA GLN A 657 26.10 0.69 -7.90
C GLN A 657 26.65 1.32 -9.18
N PRO A 658 26.86 0.55 -10.27
CA PRO A 658 27.31 1.09 -11.54
C PRO A 658 26.38 2.18 -12.07
N SER A 659 26.94 3.18 -12.75
CA SER A 659 26.18 4.27 -13.41
C SER A 659 25.15 3.75 -14.43
N SER A 660 25.33 2.54 -14.96
CA SER A 660 24.36 1.86 -15.82
C SER A 660 23.09 1.39 -15.08
N GLU A 661 23.18 1.16 -13.78
CA GLU A 661 22.08 0.67 -12.93
C GLU A 661 21.41 1.80 -12.13
N HIS A 662 22.11 2.89 -11.94
CA HIS A 662 21.66 4.00 -11.10
C HIS A 662 22.04 5.37 -11.69
N PRO A 663 21.09 6.36 -11.78
CA PRO A 663 21.38 7.68 -12.34
C PRO A 663 22.51 8.45 -11.64
N HIS A 664 22.71 8.19 -10.34
CA HIS A 664 23.77 8.78 -9.52
C HIS A 664 24.85 7.77 -9.13
N GLY A 665 24.85 6.58 -9.75
CA GLY A 665 25.89 5.57 -9.55
C GLY A 665 27.25 6.10 -9.98
N LEU A 666 28.31 5.68 -9.27
CA LEU A 666 29.67 6.04 -9.61
C LEU A 666 30.04 5.46 -10.97
N ASP A 667 30.65 6.29 -11.84
CA ASP A 667 31.37 5.78 -12.99
C ASP A 667 32.75 5.20 -12.56
N ASP A 668 33.35 4.40 -13.41
CA ASP A 668 34.62 3.71 -13.11
C ASP A 668 35.70 4.70 -12.67
N ARG A 669 35.80 5.86 -13.32
CA ARG A 669 36.79 6.88 -12.98
C ARG A 669 36.60 7.42 -11.55
N ARG A 670 35.38 7.76 -11.18
CA ARG A 670 35.07 8.24 -9.81
C ARG A 670 35.25 7.15 -8.78
N PHE A 671 34.89 5.92 -9.13
CA PHE A 671 35.13 4.78 -8.26
C PHE A 671 36.64 4.59 -7.99
N ASP A 672 37.46 4.62 -9.05
CA ASP A 672 38.92 4.51 -8.94
C ASP A 672 39.56 5.71 -8.20
N GLU A 673 39.00 6.93 -8.39
CA GLU A 673 39.42 8.11 -7.61
C GLU A 673 39.19 7.93 -6.10
N LEU A 674 38.14 7.22 -5.71
CA LEU A 674 37.84 6.95 -4.29
C LEU A 674 38.63 5.74 -3.74
N PHE A 675 38.61 4.62 -4.47
CA PHE A 675 39.02 3.30 -3.95
C PHE A 675 40.31 2.76 -4.56
N THR A 676 40.90 3.46 -5.55
CA THR A 676 42.06 3.05 -6.36
C THR A 676 41.76 1.93 -7.36
N THR A 677 42.71 1.66 -8.28
CA THR A 677 42.58 0.59 -9.29
C THR A 677 43.31 -0.72 -8.87
N ASP A 678 44.10 -0.71 -7.81
CA ASP A 678 44.96 -1.81 -7.41
C ASP A 678 44.36 -2.69 -6.26
#